data_f71926ac22bc36cfc345209a1d3ed98a
#
_entry.id   f71926ac22bc36cfc345209a1d3ed98a
#
_cell.length_a   1.000
_cell.length_b   1.000
_cell.length_c   1.000
_cell.angle_alpha   90.00
_cell.angle_beta   90.00
_cell.angle_gamma   90.00
#
_symmetry.space_group_name_H-M   'P 1'
#
loop_
_entity.id
_entity.type
_entity.pdbx_description
1 polymer ?
#
loop_
_entity_poly.entity_id
_entity_poly.type
_entity_poly.pdbx_seq_one_letter_code
_entity_poly.pdbx_strand_id
1 'polypeptide(L)'
;MLHRGIKFVHVAVLFFAAVLAFLFIRELDEDGVLGNSAVIFVFDSEDSTSGAQVARSIASFAEDHGVTVAREVPDLREPDGRRHLYMTGGEDSSGVSAWLNEGYPEFSSSLTTEVHPIADIGQRDPRGHYYVFGPPEAAESLVAEFSGLGLRADVSHPLSGGELITAYTNSVMYWSFWVIALAAVTLTGASVLLSARAYGILRLQGFSLVDLLVRDLRQLLAPWVVALGAVTAVALTFLGFYNGFAWLSLFATLATALAGLLLLLVLTTHVAVIALTFKVDVLRAVKGALPARAASVGVYLVRIPALLLALSVATDVAQVARDMETRQENRTAYAEAGDAVTIRLNGGLSGEKERVIEEIGPWLRRADGNGEVILAGRRDLQSLVPGSQLPPGEVLIVNETFLTEQPVLDPTGQRYMPVAQSDRAASGDRVQLIVPKSLGGNEAALTEAVVGVLGPDFDSRTQLDVHLAKSGQSVFTYNTGNQVYNAAHSQKEDRSHVQDPVLVIVPNGSQFVSDDGYTAFAAQEGVVFPNPDDVVSAIQGNRLGVYVVALRPVAQNSALKMREVVTEFRVQLFNLALTVTVLLIAGVGICAIYARKNSQAIFARHINGWKYVSTHRFILGVEVAIAFLLATRVPFEAWLQNKDLERIAASGTPLTQPLVDLTELDLGIIAGLVAVEFGAVLLALALFHGRIVREGATEV
;
A
#
# COMPACT_ATOMS: atom_id res chain seq x y z
N MET A 1 5.77 37.22 25.38
CA MET A 1 5.01 36.80 24.17
C MET A 1 5.34 35.34 23.89
N LEU A 2 4.33 34.56 23.59
CA LEU A 2 4.53 33.14 23.20
C LEU A 2 5.32 33.05 21.90
N HIS A 3 6.21 32.03 21.79
CA HIS A 3 7.04 31.88 20.59
C HIS A 3 6.15 31.59 19.36
N ARG A 4 6.48 32.22 18.21
CA ARG A 4 5.69 32.05 16.96
C ARG A 4 5.60 30.59 16.51
N GLY A 5 6.62 29.78 16.79
CA GLY A 5 6.64 28.34 16.47
C GLY A 5 5.52 27.55 17.14
N ILE A 6 5.17 27.85 18.41
CA ILE A 6 4.07 27.16 19.10
C ILE A 6 2.73 27.44 18.40
N LYS A 7 2.50 28.71 18.02
CA LYS A 7 1.28 29.09 17.28
C LYS A 7 1.18 28.38 15.94
N PHE A 8 2.32 28.30 15.22
CA PHE A 8 2.38 27.61 13.94
C PHE A 8 2.03 26.11 14.06
N VAL A 9 2.59 25.41 15.06
CA VAL A 9 2.30 23.98 15.27
C VAL A 9 0.82 23.72 15.47
N HIS A 10 0.15 24.55 16.28
CA HIS A 10 -1.28 24.36 16.54
C HIS A 10 -2.15 24.57 15.29
N VAL A 11 -1.75 25.47 14.39
CA VAL A 11 -2.42 25.67 13.10
C VAL A 11 -2.16 24.49 12.15
N ALA A 12 -0.88 24.09 12.06
CA ALA A 12 -0.46 23.01 11.18
C ALA A 12 -1.12 21.67 11.54
N VAL A 13 -1.25 21.38 12.83
CA VAL A 13 -1.90 20.15 13.32
C VAL A 13 -3.37 20.09 12.91
N LEU A 14 -4.11 21.19 12.99
CA LEU A 14 -5.52 21.21 12.55
C LEU A 14 -5.64 20.99 11.04
N PHE A 15 -4.78 21.62 10.25
CA PHE A 15 -4.76 21.42 8.80
C PHE A 15 -4.43 19.98 8.41
N PHE A 16 -3.37 19.41 8.98
CA PHE A 16 -2.96 18.03 8.67
C PHE A 16 -3.99 17.00 9.14
N ALA A 17 -4.66 17.23 10.28
CA ALA A 17 -5.74 16.36 10.73
C ALA A 17 -6.90 16.31 9.71
N ALA A 18 -7.27 17.47 9.14
CA ALA A 18 -8.29 17.53 8.09
C ALA A 18 -7.86 16.82 6.81
N VAL A 19 -6.58 16.98 6.40
CA VAL A 19 -6.03 16.30 5.21
C VAL A 19 -6.00 14.78 5.42
N LEU A 20 -5.52 14.30 6.56
CA LEU A 20 -5.48 12.86 6.87
C LEU A 20 -6.89 12.26 6.92
N ALA A 21 -7.85 12.95 7.52
CA ALA A 21 -9.25 12.51 7.55
C ALA A 21 -9.83 12.40 6.14
N PHE A 22 -9.57 13.38 5.28
CA PHE A 22 -10.03 13.38 3.88
C PHE A 22 -9.46 12.18 3.11
N LEU A 23 -8.15 11.98 3.18
CA LEU A 23 -7.49 10.89 2.46
C LEU A 23 -7.96 9.51 2.94
N PHE A 24 -8.14 9.35 4.26
CA PHE A 24 -8.59 8.09 4.83
C PHE A 24 -10.05 7.75 4.48
N ILE A 25 -10.96 8.73 4.51
CA ILE A 25 -12.36 8.48 4.11
C ILE A 25 -12.44 8.18 2.63
N ARG A 26 -11.63 8.85 1.81
CA ARG A 26 -11.52 8.56 0.39
C ARG A 26 -11.10 7.09 0.16
N GLU A 27 -10.09 6.60 0.87
CA GLU A 27 -9.65 5.21 0.84
C GLU A 27 -10.79 4.26 1.24
N LEU A 28 -11.50 4.57 2.33
CA LEU A 28 -12.65 3.77 2.79
C LEU A 28 -13.81 3.72 1.78
N ASP A 29 -14.06 4.80 1.04
CA ASP A 29 -15.12 4.86 0.02
C ASP A 29 -14.74 4.11 -1.26
N GLU A 30 -13.45 4.11 -1.58
CA GLU A 30 -12.91 3.32 -2.70
C GLU A 30 -12.91 1.81 -2.40
N ASP A 31 -12.68 1.42 -1.14
CA ASP A 31 -12.64 0.03 -0.70
C ASP A 31 -14.01 -0.57 -0.39
N GLY A 32 -15.03 0.24 -0.16
CA GLY A 32 -16.37 -0.24 0.19
C GLY A 32 -17.45 0.84 0.16
N VAL A 33 -18.62 0.51 0.67
CA VAL A 33 -19.78 1.43 0.74
C VAL A 33 -19.84 2.04 2.14
N LEU A 34 -19.75 3.35 2.23
CA LEU A 34 -19.80 4.06 3.52
C LEU A 34 -21.22 4.01 4.15
N GLY A 35 -21.26 4.19 5.46
CA GLY A 35 -22.52 4.29 6.23
C GLY A 35 -23.13 2.97 6.64
N ASN A 36 -22.57 1.83 6.23
CA ASN A 36 -23.02 0.53 6.69
C ASN A 36 -22.72 0.32 8.20
N SER A 37 -23.54 -0.50 8.86
CA SER A 37 -23.28 -0.98 10.23
C SER A 37 -22.51 -2.30 10.25
N ALA A 38 -22.68 -3.09 9.17
CA ALA A 38 -21.98 -4.35 8.98
C ALA A 38 -21.82 -4.67 7.48
N VAL A 39 -20.80 -5.47 7.19
CA VAL A 39 -20.58 -6.07 5.87
C VAL A 39 -20.62 -7.59 6.04
N ILE A 40 -21.44 -8.23 5.24
CA ILE A 40 -21.54 -9.70 5.16
C ILE A 40 -20.86 -10.12 3.87
N PHE A 41 -19.81 -10.93 3.98
CA PHE A 41 -19.14 -11.52 2.82
C PHE A 41 -19.62 -12.95 2.63
N VAL A 42 -20.46 -13.14 1.60
CA VAL A 42 -20.91 -14.48 1.17
C VAL A 42 -19.83 -15.06 0.27
N PHE A 43 -19.16 -16.12 0.74
CA PHE A 43 -18.03 -16.73 0.03
C PHE A 43 -18.38 -18.09 -0.60
N ASP A 44 -19.51 -18.73 -0.20
CA ASP A 44 -19.93 -20.04 -0.69
C ASP A 44 -21.45 -20.10 -0.84
N SER A 45 -21.95 -20.88 -1.81
CA SER A 45 -23.38 -21.09 -2.03
C SER A 45 -23.69 -22.50 -2.54
N GLU A 46 -24.84 -23.08 -2.14
CA GLU A 46 -25.29 -24.34 -2.68
C GLU A 46 -25.92 -24.19 -4.08
N ASP A 47 -25.89 -25.25 -4.89
CA ASP A 47 -26.32 -25.31 -6.30
C ASP A 47 -27.75 -24.82 -6.58
N SER A 48 -28.62 -25.01 -5.60
CA SER A 48 -30.04 -24.70 -5.73
C SER A 48 -30.39 -23.25 -5.54
N THR A 49 -29.42 -22.42 -5.04
CA THR A 49 -29.70 -21.06 -4.60
C THR A 49 -29.40 -20.08 -5.72
N SER A 50 -30.43 -19.46 -6.28
CA SER A 50 -30.27 -18.41 -7.29
C SER A 50 -30.23 -17.02 -6.68
N GLY A 51 -29.51 -16.08 -7.37
CA GLY A 51 -29.47 -14.67 -6.95
C GLY A 51 -30.86 -14.05 -6.77
N ALA A 52 -31.81 -14.39 -7.64
CA ALA A 52 -33.20 -13.91 -7.52
C ALA A 52 -33.94 -14.48 -6.30
N GLN A 53 -33.60 -15.68 -5.83
CA GLN A 53 -34.14 -16.24 -4.60
C GLN A 53 -33.59 -15.51 -3.38
N VAL A 54 -32.27 -15.28 -3.35
CA VAL A 54 -31.60 -14.55 -2.29
C VAL A 54 -32.12 -13.10 -2.24
N ALA A 55 -32.29 -12.45 -3.38
CA ALA A 55 -32.83 -11.09 -3.45
C ALA A 55 -34.24 -10.98 -2.84
N ARG A 56 -35.09 -11.98 -3.06
CA ARG A 56 -36.46 -12.02 -2.46
C ARG A 56 -36.40 -12.22 -0.94
N SER A 57 -35.53 -13.12 -0.46
CA SER A 57 -35.33 -13.33 0.98
C SER A 57 -34.80 -12.07 1.65
N ILE A 58 -33.83 -11.40 1.04
CA ILE A 58 -33.29 -10.12 1.54
C ILE A 58 -34.35 -9.02 1.58
N ALA A 59 -35.19 -8.94 0.54
CA ALA A 59 -36.26 -7.94 0.51
C ALA A 59 -37.29 -8.17 1.65
N SER A 60 -37.71 -9.43 1.88
CA SER A 60 -38.60 -9.78 2.99
C SER A 60 -37.93 -9.51 4.35
N PHE A 61 -36.68 -9.94 4.52
CA PHE A 61 -35.92 -9.69 5.74
C PHE A 61 -35.80 -8.20 6.07
N ALA A 62 -35.49 -7.38 5.06
CA ALA A 62 -35.35 -5.95 5.21
C ALA A 62 -36.65 -5.27 5.66
N GLU A 63 -37.78 -5.69 5.11
CA GLU A 63 -39.11 -5.21 5.48
C GLU A 63 -39.47 -5.64 6.92
N ASP A 64 -39.24 -6.91 7.28
CA ASP A 64 -39.57 -7.46 8.60
C ASP A 64 -38.74 -6.83 9.73
N HIS A 65 -37.50 -6.44 9.47
CA HIS A 65 -36.56 -5.88 10.46
C HIS A 65 -36.39 -4.35 10.36
N GLY A 66 -36.98 -3.69 9.39
CA GLY A 66 -36.83 -2.24 9.17
C GLY A 66 -35.39 -1.80 8.90
N VAL A 67 -34.64 -2.59 8.12
CA VAL A 67 -33.26 -2.35 7.74
C VAL A 67 -33.12 -2.24 6.23
N THR A 68 -32.09 -1.55 5.76
CA THR A 68 -31.72 -1.59 4.34
C THR A 68 -30.54 -2.53 4.15
N VAL A 69 -30.62 -3.38 3.14
CA VAL A 69 -29.53 -4.27 2.73
C VAL A 69 -29.19 -3.93 1.28
N ALA A 70 -27.90 -3.76 1.02
CA ALA A 70 -27.40 -3.48 -0.33
C ALA A 70 -26.33 -4.50 -0.72
N ARG A 71 -26.35 -4.96 -1.97
CA ARG A 71 -25.34 -5.83 -2.53
C ARG A 71 -24.53 -5.08 -3.57
N GLU A 72 -23.21 -5.12 -3.41
CA GLU A 72 -22.25 -4.59 -4.38
C GLU A 72 -21.97 -5.59 -5.49
N VAL A 73 -21.99 -5.10 -6.73
CA VAL A 73 -21.58 -5.85 -7.92
C VAL A 73 -20.70 -4.94 -8.75
N PRO A 74 -19.48 -5.36 -9.13
CA PRO A 74 -18.64 -4.56 -10.01
C PRO A 74 -19.30 -4.41 -11.39
N ASP A 75 -19.03 -3.29 -12.08
CA ASP A 75 -19.44 -3.17 -13.48
C ASP A 75 -18.68 -4.19 -14.35
N LEU A 76 -19.37 -4.76 -15.33
CA LEU A 76 -18.78 -5.80 -16.16
C LEU A 76 -17.58 -5.31 -16.98
N ARG A 77 -17.62 -4.08 -17.51
CA ARG A 77 -16.59 -3.53 -18.40
C ARG A 77 -15.64 -2.53 -17.73
N GLU A 78 -16.06 -1.93 -16.63
CA GLU A 78 -15.31 -0.90 -15.89
C GLU A 78 -15.26 -1.21 -14.39
N PRO A 79 -14.78 -2.42 -13.97
CA PRO A 79 -14.90 -2.88 -12.59
C PRO A 79 -14.16 -2.02 -11.55
N ASP A 80 -13.12 -1.30 -11.97
CA ASP A 80 -12.29 -0.47 -11.10
C ASP A 80 -12.73 1.02 -11.11
N GLY A 81 -13.66 1.39 -12.01
CA GLY A 81 -14.19 2.77 -12.14
C GLY A 81 -15.67 2.88 -11.82
N ARG A 82 -16.41 1.77 -11.85
CA ARG A 82 -17.86 1.75 -11.65
C ARG A 82 -18.30 0.52 -10.88
N ARG A 83 -19.23 0.71 -9.94
CA ARG A 83 -19.91 -0.37 -9.22
C ARG A 83 -21.42 -0.18 -9.22
N HIS A 84 -22.14 -1.28 -9.15
CA HIS A 84 -23.61 -1.31 -9.02
C HIS A 84 -23.98 -1.72 -7.60
N LEU A 85 -24.85 -0.96 -6.97
CA LEU A 85 -25.36 -1.22 -5.64
C LEU A 85 -26.84 -1.60 -5.74
N TYR A 86 -27.13 -2.90 -5.60
CA TYR A 86 -28.51 -3.41 -5.60
C TYR A 86 -29.04 -3.41 -4.18
N MET A 87 -30.06 -2.59 -3.87
CA MET A 87 -30.50 -2.38 -2.51
C MET A 87 -31.99 -2.55 -2.32
N THR A 88 -32.37 -2.88 -1.08
CA THR A 88 -33.78 -2.98 -0.69
C THR A 88 -34.38 -1.59 -0.56
N GLY A 89 -35.66 -1.46 -0.95
CA GLY A 89 -36.46 -0.26 -0.72
C GLY A 89 -37.31 -0.44 0.55
N GLY A 90 -37.83 0.65 1.07
CA GLY A 90 -38.71 0.64 2.23
C GLY A 90 -38.47 1.82 3.16
N GLU A 91 -39.29 1.97 4.19
CA GLU A 91 -39.04 2.91 5.28
C GLU A 91 -38.02 2.31 6.20
N ASP A 92 -36.78 2.86 6.20
CA ASP A 92 -35.72 2.48 7.10
C ASP A 92 -35.41 3.62 8.09
N SER A 93 -34.88 3.25 9.24
CA SER A 93 -34.47 4.23 10.27
C SER A 93 -33.21 5.00 9.88
N SER A 94 -32.47 4.57 8.86
CA SER A 94 -31.20 5.16 8.42
C SER A 94 -31.37 6.22 7.32
N GLY A 95 -32.51 6.22 6.62
CA GLY A 95 -32.75 7.11 5.47
C GLY A 95 -31.94 6.73 4.22
N VAL A 96 -31.24 5.60 4.23
CA VAL A 96 -30.37 5.13 3.14
C VAL A 96 -31.20 4.68 1.93
N SER A 97 -32.44 4.25 2.13
CA SER A 97 -33.37 3.90 1.06
C SER A 97 -33.61 5.04 0.05
N ALA A 98 -33.38 6.30 0.44
CA ALA A 98 -33.42 7.45 -0.46
C ALA A 98 -32.44 7.35 -1.63
N TRP A 99 -31.36 6.61 -1.47
CA TRP A 99 -30.34 6.41 -2.53
C TRP A 99 -30.91 5.76 -3.81
N LEU A 100 -31.99 5.01 -3.70
CA LEU A 100 -32.70 4.49 -4.88
C LEU A 100 -33.17 5.58 -5.83
N ASN A 101 -33.48 6.78 -5.30
CA ASN A 101 -33.97 7.91 -6.09
C ASN A 101 -32.90 9.00 -6.27
N GLU A 102 -32.04 9.19 -5.30
CA GLU A 102 -31.07 10.30 -5.24
C GLU A 102 -29.67 9.88 -5.68
N GLY A 103 -29.38 8.57 -5.72
CA GLY A 103 -28.06 8.00 -5.92
C GLY A 103 -27.23 7.93 -4.63
N TYR A 104 -26.14 7.18 -4.68
CA TYR A 104 -25.18 7.05 -3.58
C TYR A 104 -24.37 8.36 -3.42
N PRO A 105 -24.26 8.91 -2.21
CA PRO A 105 -23.47 10.11 -1.97
C PRO A 105 -21.96 9.77 -1.96
N GLU A 106 -21.32 9.80 -3.11
CA GLU A 106 -19.91 9.47 -3.28
C GLU A 106 -19.00 10.44 -2.53
N PHE A 107 -18.06 9.91 -1.74
CA PHE A 107 -17.01 10.72 -1.16
C PHE A 107 -15.82 10.86 -2.11
N SER A 108 -15.42 9.76 -2.76
CA SER A 108 -14.35 9.75 -3.77
C SER A 108 -14.92 10.06 -5.17
N SER A 109 -14.18 10.81 -5.97
CA SER A 109 -14.51 11.06 -7.37
C SER A 109 -13.91 10.04 -8.34
N SER A 110 -13.20 9.01 -7.83
CA SER A 110 -12.53 7.99 -8.65
C SER A 110 -13.41 6.80 -8.99
N LEU A 111 -14.46 6.56 -8.20
CA LEU A 111 -15.40 5.45 -8.37
C LEU A 111 -16.82 6.02 -8.50
N THR A 112 -17.59 5.51 -9.46
CA THR A 112 -19.00 5.87 -9.65
C THR A 112 -19.89 4.72 -9.20
N THR A 113 -20.86 4.99 -8.34
CA THR A 113 -21.79 4.00 -7.82
C THR A 113 -23.20 4.20 -8.41
N GLU A 114 -23.67 3.23 -9.20
CA GLU A 114 -25.03 3.20 -9.72
C GLU A 114 -25.92 2.40 -8.78
N VAL A 115 -27.06 2.97 -8.37
CA VAL A 115 -27.97 2.37 -7.41
C VAL A 115 -29.18 1.77 -8.12
N HIS A 116 -29.52 0.52 -7.80
CA HIS A 116 -30.62 -0.23 -8.40
C HIS A 116 -31.47 -0.91 -7.33
N PRO A 117 -32.76 -1.17 -7.59
CA PRO A 117 -33.58 -2.04 -6.73
C PRO A 117 -32.99 -3.45 -6.64
N ILE A 118 -33.03 -4.09 -5.47
CA ILE A 118 -32.51 -5.46 -5.28
C ILE A 118 -33.20 -6.48 -6.21
N ALA A 119 -34.43 -6.22 -6.61
CA ALA A 119 -35.18 -7.08 -7.53
C ALA A 119 -34.53 -7.15 -8.93
N ASP A 120 -33.78 -6.15 -9.34
CA ASP A 120 -33.15 -6.06 -10.66
C ASP A 120 -31.83 -6.86 -10.74
N ILE A 121 -31.39 -7.47 -9.63
CA ILE A 121 -30.16 -8.26 -9.59
C ILE A 121 -30.19 -9.49 -10.50
N GLY A 122 -31.40 -10.01 -10.80
CA GLY A 122 -31.59 -11.14 -11.71
C GLY A 122 -31.02 -12.44 -11.18
N GLN A 123 -30.39 -13.21 -12.09
CA GLN A 123 -29.81 -14.53 -11.79
C GLN A 123 -28.33 -14.48 -11.45
N ARG A 124 -27.81 -13.29 -11.11
CA ARG A 124 -26.39 -13.15 -10.74
C ARG A 124 -26.06 -14.05 -9.55
N ASP A 125 -24.79 -14.47 -9.50
CA ASP A 125 -24.26 -15.26 -8.40
C ASP A 125 -24.53 -14.57 -7.04
N PRO A 126 -25.10 -15.26 -6.04
CA PRO A 126 -25.39 -14.67 -4.74
C PRO A 126 -24.13 -14.36 -3.90
N ARG A 127 -22.93 -14.84 -4.27
CA ARG A 127 -21.70 -14.60 -3.52
C ARG A 127 -21.21 -13.17 -3.73
N GLY A 128 -20.61 -12.59 -2.68
CA GLY A 128 -20.06 -11.24 -2.71
C GLY A 128 -20.37 -10.46 -1.43
N HIS A 129 -20.20 -9.14 -1.48
CA HIS A 129 -20.38 -8.27 -0.34
C HIS A 129 -21.81 -7.74 -0.25
N TYR A 130 -22.38 -7.88 0.96
CA TYR A 130 -23.67 -7.32 1.31
C TYR A 130 -23.48 -6.32 2.46
N TYR A 131 -23.96 -5.13 2.28
CA TYR A 131 -23.89 -4.05 3.26
C TYR A 131 -25.22 -3.92 3.99
N VAL A 132 -25.18 -3.94 5.32
CA VAL A 132 -26.36 -3.80 6.17
C VAL A 132 -26.35 -2.38 6.75
N PHE A 133 -27.49 -1.69 6.64
CA PHE A 133 -27.71 -0.35 7.18
C PHE A 133 -28.83 -0.42 8.20
N GLY A 134 -28.49 -0.17 9.46
CA GLY A 134 -29.40 -0.30 10.58
C GLY A 134 -28.71 -0.83 11.85
N PRO A 135 -29.43 -1.48 12.77
CA PRO A 135 -28.83 -2.09 13.94
C PRO A 135 -27.80 -3.16 13.56
N PRO A 136 -26.61 -3.18 14.19
CA PRO A 136 -25.55 -4.16 13.85
C PRO A 136 -26.01 -5.63 14.02
N GLU A 137 -26.90 -5.90 14.97
CA GLU A 137 -27.42 -7.23 15.28
C GLU A 137 -28.25 -7.83 14.11
N ALA A 138 -28.76 -6.99 13.21
CA ALA A 138 -29.47 -7.44 12.04
C ALA A 138 -28.59 -8.23 11.07
N ALA A 139 -27.28 -7.97 11.04
CA ALA A 139 -26.34 -8.68 10.18
C ALA A 139 -26.21 -10.17 10.60
N GLU A 140 -26.14 -10.46 11.89
CA GLU A 140 -26.08 -11.84 12.39
C GLU A 140 -27.37 -12.59 12.08
N SER A 141 -28.52 -11.92 12.19
CA SER A 141 -29.82 -12.48 11.82
C SER A 141 -29.92 -12.76 10.32
N LEU A 142 -29.38 -11.88 9.47
CA LEU A 142 -29.32 -12.08 8.02
C LEU A 142 -28.40 -13.21 7.63
N VAL A 143 -27.27 -13.41 8.33
CA VAL A 143 -26.39 -14.58 8.10
C VAL A 143 -27.09 -15.89 8.46
N ALA A 144 -27.92 -15.90 9.51
CA ALA A 144 -28.73 -17.08 9.83
C ALA A 144 -29.75 -17.40 8.73
N GLU A 145 -30.38 -16.36 8.15
CA GLU A 145 -31.24 -16.48 6.97
C GLU A 145 -30.46 -17.01 5.75
N PHE A 146 -29.30 -16.47 5.46
CA PHE A 146 -28.41 -16.94 4.40
C PHE A 146 -28.02 -18.41 4.59
N SER A 147 -27.71 -18.82 5.82
CA SER A 147 -27.41 -20.22 6.12
C SER A 147 -28.60 -21.15 5.84
N GLY A 148 -29.82 -20.69 6.09
CA GLY A 148 -31.07 -21.39 5.73
C GLY A 148 -31.28 -21.54 4.22
N LEU A 149 -30.66 -20.66 3.41
CA LEU A 149 -30.65 -20.71 1.95
C LEU A 149 -29.45 -21.51 1.38
N GLY A 150 -28.59 -22.09 2.23
CA GLY A 150 -27.39 -22.79 1.80
C GLY A 150 -26.20 -21.87 1.46
N LEU A 151 -26.22 -20.62 1.93
CA LEU A 151 -25.11 -19.70 1.78
C LEU A 151 -24.20 -19.70 3.01
N ARG A 152 -22.88 -19.62 2.80
CA ARG A 152 -21.92 -19.43 3.88
C ARG A 152 -21.36 -18.02 3.82
N ALA A 153 -21.34 -17.35 4.96
CA ALA A 153 -20.96 -15.97 5.03
C ALA A 153 -20.24 -15.61 6.34
N ASP A 154 -19.36 -14.62 6.27
CA ASP A 154 -18.70 -14.01 7.41
C ASP A 154 -19.20 -12.58 7.59
N VAL A 155 -19.28 -12.11 8.86
CA VAL A 155 -19.68 -10.74 9.21
C VAL A 155 -18.49 -9.95 9.68
N SER A 156 -18.37 -8.71 9.19
CA SER A 156 -17.43 -7.71 9.70
C SER A 156 -18.14 -6.38 9.95
N HIS A 157 -17.56 -5.55 10.82
CA HIS A 157 -18.08 -4.23 11.17
C HIS A 157 -17.04 -3.14 10.87
N PRO A 158 -16.75 -2.84 9.57
CA PRO A 158 -15.61 -2.01 9.18
C PRO A 158 -15.65 -0.58 9.71
N LEU A 159 -16.82 -0.05 10.02
CA LEU A 159 -16.98 1.27 10.62
C LEU A 159 -17.07 1.25 12.15
N SER A 160 -16.92 0.10 12.80
CA SER A 160 -16.75 0.03 14.26
C SER A 160 -15.42 0.67 14.68
N GLY A 161 -15.37 1.23 15.89
CA GLY A 161 -14.16 1.93 16.35
C GLY A 161 -12.90 1.07 16.34
N GLY A 162 -13.00 -0.24 16.60
CA GLY A 162 -11.89 -1.20 16.55
C GLY A 162 -11.39 -1.45 15.13
N GLU A 163 -12.30 -1.74 14.22
CA GLU A 163 -12.00 -2.01 12.81
C GLU A 163 -11.47 -0.76 12.08
N LEU A 164 -12.02 0.43 12.37
CA LEU A 164 -11.49 1.69 11.85
C LEU A 164 -10.05 1.94 12.29
N ILE A 165 -9.70 1.64 13.54
CA ILE A 165 -8.32 1.75 14.01
C ILE A 165 -7.43 0.77 13.25
N THR A 166 -7.88 -0.47 13.05
CA THR A 166 -7.15 -1.49 12.30
C THR A 166 -6.97 -1.08 10.83
N ALA A 167 -8.03 -0.62 10.17
CA ALA A 167 -7.97 -0.09 8.81
C ALA A 167 -6.98 1.08 8.70
N TYR A 168 -7.06 2.04 9.63
CA TYR A 168 -6.14 3.18 9.65
C TYR A 168 -4.68 2.77 9.88
N THR A 169 -4.41 1.78 10.75
CA THR A 169 -3.04 1.31 11.01
C THR A 169 -2.43 0.54 9.83
N ASN A 170 -3.25 -0.04 8.97
CA ASN A 170 -2.83 -0.71 7.74
C ASN A 170 -2.68 0.24 6.55
N SER A 171 -3.24 1.44 6.66
CA SER A 171 -3.18 2.49 5.63
C SER A 171 -1.83 3.22 5.62
N VAL A 172 -1.44 3.76 4.46
CA VAL A 172 -0.29 4.67 4.30
C VAL A 172 -0.42 5.91 5.21
N MET A 173 -1.64 6.30 5.58
CA MET A 173 -1.93 7.44 6.45
C MET A 173 -1.41 7.25 7.87
N TYR A 174 -1.26 6.02 8.36
CA TYR A 174 -0.67 5.71 9.66
C TYR A 174 0.76 6.27 9.80
N TRP A 175 1.61 6.04 8.81
CA TRP A 175 2.96 6.57 8.82
C TRP A 175 2.99 8.10 8.72
N SER A 176 2.12 8.68 7.90
CA SER A 176 1.95 10.13 7.78
C SER A 176 1.55 10.77 9.12
N PHE A 177 0.65 10.12 9.88
CA PHE A 177 0.27 10.59 11.23
C PHE A 177 1.49 10.65 12.17
N TRP A 178 2.32 9.59 12.22
CA TRP A 178 3.50 9.56 13.08
C TRP A 178 4.57 10.58 12.68
N VAL A 179 4.74 10.82 11.39
CA VAL A 179 5.64 11.88 10.90
C VAL A 179 5.16 13.25 11.37
N ILE A 180 3.87 13.54 11.22
CA ILE A 180 3.27 14.81 11.68
C ILE A 180 3.36 14.93 13.21
N ALA A 181 3.10 13.85 13.94
CA ALA A 181 3.20 13.81 15.39
C ALA A 181 4.63 14.12 15.87
N LEU A 182 5.64 13.51 15.28
CA LEU A 182 7.05 13.77 15.59
C LEU A 182 7.46 15.20 15.25
N ALA A 183 6.99 15.73 14.11
CA ALA A 183 7.21 17.12 13.74
C ALA A 183 6.60 18.08 14.76
N ALA A 184 5.36 17.84 15.16
CA ALA A 184 4.66 18.66 16.14
C ALA A 184 5.34 18.64 17.51
N VAL A 185 5.75 17.46 18.00
CA VAL A 185 6.51 17.30 19.26
C VAL A 185 7.85 18.06 19.20
N THR A 186 8.59 17.89 18.11
CA THR A 186 9.91 18.52 17.93
C THR A 186 9.81 20.04 17.91
N LEU A 187 8.91 20.58 17.09
CA LEU A 187 8.70 22.02 16.95
C LEU A 187 8.17 22.64 18.25
N THR A 188 7.25 21.95 18.95
CA THR A 188 6.74 22.41 20.24
C THR A 188 7.85 22.42 21.28
N GLY A 189 8.60 21.33 21.42
CA GLY A 189 9.71 21.21 22.35
C GLY A 189 10.79 22.27 22.13
N ALA A 190 11.21 22.44 20.87
CA ALA A 190 12.19 23.46 20.49
C ALA A 190 11.69 24.88 20.80
N SER A 191 10.43 25.19 20.49
CA SER A 191 9.83 26.51 20.69
C SER A 191 9.69 26.86 22.18
N VAL A 192 9.33 25.89 23.03
CA VAL A 192 9.27 26.07 24.50
C VAL A 192 10.67 26.28 25.08
N LEU A 193 11.67 25.49 24.65
CA LEU A 193 13.06 25.65 25.09
C LEU A 193 13.64 27.00 24.69
N LEU A 194 13.33 27.50 23.51
CA LEU A 194 13.75 28.86 23.07
C LEU A 194 13.14 29.96 23.94
N SER A 195 11.95 29.72 24.54
CA SER A 195 11.25 30.60 25.45
C SER A 195 11.70 30.47 26.92
N ALA A 196 12.64 29.58 27.25
CA ALA A 196 13.02 29.25 28.64
C ALA A 196 13.46 30.47 29.45
N ARG A 197 14.18 31.46 28.85
CA ARG A 197 14.56 32.71 29.51
C ARG A 197 13.34 33.55 29.91
N ALA A 198 12.35 33.65 29.04
CA ALA A 198 11.09 34.36 29.32
C ALA A 198 10.33 33.68 30.49
N TYR A 199 10.29 32.37 30.51
CA TYR A 199 9.70 31.60 31.62
C TYR A 199 10.49 31.82 32.94
N GLY A 200 11.82 31.91 32.89
CA GLY A 200 12.65 32.21 34.04
C GLY A 200 12.32 33.60 34.66
N ILE A 201 12.11 34.63 33.83
CA ILE A 201 11.71 35.95 34.27
C ILE A 201 10.31 35.91 34.92
N LEU A 202 9.36 35.23 34.34
CA LEU A 202 8.02 35.10 34.91
C LEU A 202 8.01 34.35 36.25
N ARG A 203 8.87 33.35 36.42
CA ARG A 203 9.08 32.64 37.68
C ARG A 203 9.62 33.56 38.77
N LEU A 204 10.51 34.50 38.42
CA LEU A 204 10.94 35.56 39.35
C LEU A 204 9.78 36.44 39.80
N GLN A 205 8.76 36.62 38.98
CA GLN A 205 7.55 37.37 39.30
C GLN A 205 6.53 36.52 40.09
N GLY A 206 6.87 35.27 40.50
CA GLY A 206 6.04 34.39 41.28
C GLY A 206 5.08 33.51 40.51
N PHE A 207 5.15 33.46 39.18
CA PHE A 207 4.28 32.59 38.40
C PHE A 207 4.60 31.09 38.64
N SER A 208 3.59 30.31 38.97
CA SER A 208 3.66 28.87 39.09
C SER A 208 3.65 28.22 37.66
N LEU A 209 3.88 26.90 37.61
CA LEU A 209 3.78 26.12 36.36
C LEU A 209 2.38 26.24 35.75
N VAL A 210 1.34 26.14 36.57
CA VAL A 210 -0.05 26.24 36.13
C VAL A 210 -0.36 27.62 35.59
N ASP A 211 0.10 28.68 36.25
CA ASP A 211 -0.11 30.06 35.79
C ASP A 211 0.54 30.31 34.43
N LEU A 212 1.76 29.78 34.21
CA LEU A 212 2.44 29.86 32.93
C LEU A 212 1.67 29.12 31.84
N LEU A 213 1.21 27.90 32.13
CA LEU A 213 0.43 27.10 31.20
C LEU A 213 -0.89 27.79 30.83
N VAL A 214 -1.64 28.25 31.81
CA VAL A 214 -2.91 28.98 31.60
C VAL A 214 -2.67 30.26 30.78
N ARG A 215 -1.61 30.99 31.08
CA ARG A 215 -1.21 32.19 30.31
C ARG A 215 -0.92 31.85 28.85
N ASP A 216 -0.15 30.77 28.60
CA ASP A 216 0.22 30.36 27.26
C ASP A 216 -1.00 29.88 26.49
N LEU A 217 -1.86 29.08 27.11
CA LEU A 217 -3.14 28.65 26.51
C LEU A 217 -4.06 29.84 26.18
N ARG A 218 -4.17 30.84 27.07
CA ARG A 218 -4.93 32.07 26.76
C ARG A 218 -4.35 32.82 25.55
N GLN A 219 -3.02 32.85 25.38
CA GLN A 219 -2.37 33.46 24.21
C GLN A 219 -2.54 32.65 22.92
N LEU A 220 -2.82 31.35 23.03
CA LEU A 220 -3.12 30.47 21.93
C LEU A 220 -4.58 30.54 21.49
N LEU A 221 -5.50 30.93 22.38
CA LEU A 221 -6.94 30.87 22.11
C LEU A 221 -7.34 31.63 20.85
N ALA A 222 -6.92 32.90 20.72
CA ALA A 222 -7.28 33.72 19.55
C ALA A 222 -6.70 33.17 18.22
N PRO A 223 -5.38 32.88 18.09
CA PRO A 223 -4.86 32.27 16.86
C PRO A 223 -5.46 30.89 16.60
N TRP A 224 -5.85 30.15 17.63
CA TRP A 224 -6.47 28.83 17.48
C TRP A 224 -7.89 28.91 16.92
N VAL A 225 -8.72 29.86 17.44
CA VAL A 225 -10.07 30.09 16.90
C VAL A 225 -10.00 30.56 15.44
N VAL A 226 -9.07 31.45 15.11
CA VAL A 226 -8.87 31.91 13.73
C VAL A 226 -8.42 30.75 12.82
N ALA A 227 -7.49 29.92 13.29
CA ALA A 227 -7.01 28.76 12.53
C ALA A 227 -8.11 27.72 12.32
N LEU A 228 -8.87 27.40 13.37
CA LEU A 228 -9.99 26.47 13.28
C LEU A 228 -11.03 27.00 12.28
N GLY A 229 -11.41 28.27 12.38
CA GLY A 229 -12.32 28.89 11.42
C GLY A 229 -11.79 28.87 9.98
N ALA A 230 -10.51 29.17 9.78
CA ALA A 230 -9.87 29.15 8.46
C ALA A 230 -9.80 27.73 7.88
N VAL A 231 -9.33 26.74 8.68
CA VAL A 231 -9.27 25.33 8.24
C VAL A 231 -10.66 24.79 7.92
N THR A 232 -11.63 25.08 8.79
CA THR A 232 -13.03 24.66 8.55
C THR A 232 -13.58 25.31 7.28
N ALA A 233 -13.37 26.62 7.07
CA ALA A 233 -13.83 27.30 5.87
C ALA A 233 -13.20 26.73 4.59
N VAL A 234 -11.89 26.47 4.61
CA VAL A 234 -11.17 25.85 3.49
C VAL A 234 -11.70 24.43 3.24
N ALA A 235 -11.86 23.62 4.28
CA ALA A 235 -12.36 22.26 4.16
C ALA A 235 -13.80 22.22 3.63
N LEU A 236 -14.68 23.06 4.15
CA LEU A 236 -16.07 23.15 3.66
C LEU A 236 -16.13 23.65 2.22
N THR A 237 -15.35 24.65 1.86
CA THR A 237 -15.28 25.13 0.48
C THR A 237 -14.78 24.04 -0.46
N PHE A 238 -13.71 23.35 -0.07
CA PHE A 238 -13.16 22.24 -0.84
C PHE A 238 -14.17 21.09 -1.00
N LEU A 239 -14.78 20.60 0.09
CA LEU A 239 -15.77 19.52 0.04
C LEU A 239 -17.02 19.91 -0.73
N GLY A 240 -17.47 21.16 -0.62
CA GLY A 240 -18.62 21.67 -1.38
C GLY A 240 -18.41 21.60 -2.89
N PHE A 241 -17.18 21.88 -3.38
CA PHE A 241 -16.84 21.75 -4.81
C PHE A 241 -16.45 20.32 -5.22
N TYR A 242 -15.90 19.53 -4.30
CA TYR A 242 -15.36 18.21 -4.59
C TYR A 242 -16.45 17.14 -4.64
N ASN A 243 -17.34 17.09 -3.64
CA ASN A 243 -18.33 16.03 -3.47
C ASN A 243 -19.70 16.49 -2.96
N GLY A 244 -20.01 17.80 -3.02
CA GLY A 244 -21.31 18.32 -2.59
C GLY A 244 -21.64 18.08 -1.11
N PHE A 245 -20.63 18.02 -0.24
CA PHE A 245 -20.72 17.72 1.19
C PHE A 245 -21.12 16.28 1.54
N ALA A 246 -20.96 15.34 0.62
CA ALA A 246 -21.17 13.93 0.93
C ALA A 246 -20.32 13.52 2.16
N TRP A 247 -20.92 12.76 3.07
CA TRP A 247 -20.29 12.24 4.28
C TRP A 247 -19.61 13.28 5.19
N LEU A 248 -20.10 14.54 5.18
CA LEU A 248 -19.54 15.63 5.98
C LEU A 248 -19.47 15.31 7.48
N SER A 249 -20.46 14.60 8.04
CA SER A 249 -20.47 14.20 9.46
C SER A 249 -19.35 13.23 9.80
N LEU A 250 -19.10 12.24 8.95
CA LEU A 250 -18.01 11.27 9.11
C LEU A 250 -16.65 11.99 9.02
N PHE A 251 -16.49 12.86 8.00
CA PHE A 251 -15.30 13.69 7.85
C PHE A 251 -15.04 14.56 9.09
N ALA A 252 -16.06 15.27 9.58
CA ALA A 252 -15.93 16.12 10.75
C ALA A 252 -15.53 15.32 12.01
N THR A 253 -16.12 14.13 12.19
CA THR A 253 -15.82 13.23 13.31
C THR A 253 -14.37 12.76 13.27
N LEU A 254 -13.90 12.23 12.14
CA LEU A 254 -12.53 11.76 12.00
C LEU A 254 -11.50 12.90 12.07
N ALA A 255 -11.76 14.01 11.40
CA ALA A 255 -10.90 15.19 11.47
C ALA A 255 -10.77 15.72 12.91
N THR A 256 -11.87 15.74 13.66
CA THR A 256 -11.88 16.16 15.08
C THR A 256 -11.14 15.17 15.96
N ALA A 257 -11.31 13.87 15.75
CA ALA A 257 -10.60 12.84 16.49
C ALA A 257 -9.09 12.91 16.29
N LEU A 258 -8.64 13.00 15.02
CA LEU A 258 -7.21 13.14 14.68
C LEU A 258 -6.62 14.45 15.20
N ALA A 259 -7.35 15.56 15.05
CA ALA A 259 -6.94 16.85 15.62
C ALA A 259 -6.83 16.79 17.14
N GLY A 260 -7.78 16.15 17.83
CA GLY A 260 -7.77 15.94 19.27
C GLY A 260 -6.54 15.15 19.73
N LEU A 261 -6.21 14.05 19.06
CA LEU A 261 -5.02 13.25 19.36
C LEU A 261 -3.73 14.05 19.18
N LEU A 262 -3.57 14.74 18.06
CA LEU A 262 -2.38 15.53 17.78
C LEU A 262 -2.27 16.72 18.74
N LEU A 263 -3.37 17.40 19.06
CA LEU A 263 -3.38 18.49 20.04
C LEU A 263 -3.07 18.01 21.44
N LEU A 264 -3.56 16.85 21.84
CA LEU A 264 -3.22 16.21 23.14
C LEU A 264 -1.71 15.94 23.22
N LEU A 265 -1.11 15.45 22.14
CA LEU A 265 0.32 15.19 22.06
C LEU A 265 1.14 16.49 22.12
N VAL A 266 0.71 17.54 21.43
CA VAL A 266 1.33 18.88 21.48
C VAL A 266 1.22 19.48 22.88
N LEU A 267 0.05 19.38 23.53
CA LEU A 267 -0.18 19.89 24.86
C LEU A 267 0.65 19.15 25.92
N THR A 268 0.67 17.82 25.87
CA THR A 268 1.49 17.02 26.81
C THR A 268 2.98 17.34 26.64
N THR A 269 3.46 17.50 25.40
CA THR A 269 4.83 17.95 25.12
C THR A 269 5.10 19.34 25.69
N HIS A 270 4.19 20.28 25.48
CA HIS A 270 4.29 21.65 25.99
C HIS A 270 4.42 21.65 27.53
N VAL A 271 3.52 20.96 28.21
CA VAL A 271 3.53 20.80 29.68
C VAL A 271 4.84 20.16 30.17
N ALA A 272 5.24 19.05 29.54
CA ALA A 272 6.46 18.33 29.92
C ALA A 272 7.71 19.20 29.78
N VAL A 273 7.84 19.94 28.68
CA VAL A 273 9.00 20.80 28.45
C VAL A 273 8.98 22.02 29.38
N ILE A 274 7.82 22.66 29.66
CA ILE A 274 7.73 23.71 30.69
C ILE A 274 8.17 23.14 32.04
N ALA A 275 7.64 21.97 32.46
CA ALA A 275 8.01 21.32 33.73
C ALA A 275 9.54 21.06 33.82
N LEU A 276 10.18 20.68 32.71
CA LEU A 276 11.63 20.55 32.65
C LEU A 276 12.37 21.87 32.89
N THR A 277 11.82 23.00 32.43
CA THR A 277 12.43 24.31 32.71
C THR A 277 12.36 24.69 34.18
N PHE A 278 11.38 24.17 34.93
CA PHE A 278 11.27 24.38 36.39
C PHE A 278 12.32 23.64 37.21
N LYS A 279 12.98 22.61 36.64
CA LYS A 279 14.11 21.91 37.29
C LYS A 279 15.40 22.73 37.34
N VAL A 280 15.43 23.86 36.65
CA VAL A 280 16.56 24.80 36.66
C VAL A 280 16.33 25.89 37.70
N ASP A 281 17.37 26.22 38.50
CA ASP A 281 17.34 27.36 39.43
C ASP A 281 16.96 28.63 38.70
N VAL A 282 16.09 29.44 39.31
CA VAL A 282 15.50 30.64 38.70
C VAL A 282 16.60 31.62 38.24
N LEU A 283 17.60 31.86 39.08
CA LEU A 283 18.72 32.77 38.75
C LEU A 283 19.53 32.27 37.54
N ARG A 284 19.70 30.96 37.41
CA ARG A 284 20.38 30.37 36.25
C ARG A 284 19.50 30.42 35.00
N ALA A 285 18.18 30.19 35.15
CA ALA A 285 17.22 30.26 34.05
C ALA A 285 17.18 31.67 33.42
N VAL A 286 17.20 32.74 34.23
CA VAL A 286 17.24 34.12 33.74
C VAL A 286 18.53 34.43 32.97
N LYS A 287 19.65 33.82 33.37
CA LYS A 287 20.92 33.88 32.62
C LYS A 287 20.90 33.00 31.35
N GLY A 288 19.77 32.40 31.04
CA GLY A 288 19.61 31.56 29.84
C GLY A 288 20.11 30.13 29.99
N ALA A 289 20.35 29.64 31.22
CA ALA A 289 20.70 28.24 31.44
C ALA A 289 19.51 27.35 31.14
N LEU A 290 19.76 26.26 30.39
CA LEU A 290 18.77 25.24 30.08
C LEU A 290 19.01 24.01 30.95
N PRO A 291 17.97 23.17 31.19
CA PRO A 291 18.14 21.86 31.81
C PRO A 291 18.81 20.91 30.82
N ALA A 292 20.09 21.16 30.50
CA ALA A 292 20.79 20.63 29.33
C ALA A 292 20.82 19.08 29.28
N ARG A 293 20.87 18.39 30.45
CA ARG A 293 20.82 16.92 30.48
C ARG A 293 19.45 16.40 30.06
N ALA A 294 18.38 16.93 30.66
CA ALA A 294 17.02 16.53 30.37
C ALA A 294 16.58 16.94 28.96
N ALA A 295 16.99 18.14 28.52
CA ALA A 295 16.72 18.62 27.16
C ALA A 295 17.44 17.77 26.10
N SER A 296 18.72 17.40 26.30
CA SER A 296 19.40 16.51 25.34
C SER A 296 18.78 15.11 25.30
N VAL A 297 18.42 14.52 26.44
CA VAL A 297 17.70 13.24 26.46
C VAL A 297 16.36 13.34 25.72
N GLY A 298 15.59 14.41 25.94
CA GLY A 298 14.31 14.63 25.25
C GLY A 298 14.48 14.76 23.73
N VAL A 299 15.52 15.47 23.25
CA VAL A 299 15.78 15.59 21.81
C VAL A 299 16.20 14.24 21.21
N TYR A 300 17.06 13.45 21.87
CA TYR A 300 17.41 12.12 21.37
C TYR A 300 16.24 11.16 21.39
N LEU A 301 15.34 11.25 22.39
CA LEU A 301 14.12 10.44 22.46
C LEU A 301 13.20 10.66 21.25
N VAL A 302 13.19 11.86 20.68
CA VAL A 302 12.44 12.18 19.45
C VAL A 302 13.26 11.85 18.21
N ARG A 303 14.56 12.15 18.23
CA ARG A 303 15.43 12.02 17.08
C ARG A 303 15.65 10.57 16.64
N ILE A 304 15.81 9.64 17.59
CA ILE A 304 16.04 8.22 17.26
C ILE A 304 14.82 7.63 16.52
N PRO A 305 13.57 7.73 17.01
CA PRO A 305 12.41 7.30 16.24
C PRO A 305 12.29 8.02 14.89
N ALA A 306 12.58 9.32 14.83
CA ALA A 306 12.54 10.08 13.58
C ALA A 306 13.55 9.57 12.56
N LEU A 307 14.76 9.18 12.99
CA LEU A 307 15.78 8.58 12.13
C LEU A 307 15.34 7.22 11.58
N LEU A 308 14.77 6.38 12.45
CA LEU A 308 14.24 5.07 12.05
C LEU A 308 13.10 5.22 11.04
N LEU A 309 12.21 6.18 11.29
CA LEU A 309 11.10 6.49 10.39
C LEU A 309 11.60 7.07 9.06
N ALA A 310 12.58 7.99 9.09
CA ALA A 310 13.16 8.55 7.87
C ALA A 310 13.80 7.46 6.98
N LEU A 311 14.47 6.50 7.61
CA LEU A 311 15.07 5.38 6.89
C LEU A 311 14.00 4.48 6.27
N SER A 312 12.95 4.12 7.01
CA SER A 312 11.84 3.33 6.49
C SER A 312 11.14 4.05 5.33
N VAL A 313 10.75 5.32 5.51
CA VAL A 313 10.12 6.11 4.45
C VAL A 313 11.05 6.29 3.24
N ALA A 314 12.36 6.42 3.45
CA ALA A 314 13.32 6.55 2.35
C ALA A 314 13.42 5.26 1.52
N THR A 315 13.40 4.08 2.17
CA THR A 315 13.36 2.78 1.47
C THR A 315 12.04 2.59 0.71
N ASP A 316 10.91 2.98 1.31
CA ASP A 316 9.60 2.94 0.63
C ASP A 316 9.58 3.85 -0.61
N VAL A 317 10.10 5.09 -0.50
CA VAL A 317 10.24 6.01 -1.66
C VAL A 317 11.07 5.39 -2.77
N ALA A 318 12.18 4.71 -2.43
CA ALA A 318 13.02 4.05 -3.42
C ALA A 318 12.30 2.91 -4.12
N GLN A 319 11.56 2.10 -3.37
CA GLN A 319 10.81 0.98 -3.92
C GLN A 319 9.68 1.46 -4.85
N VAL A 320 8.88 2.44 -4.41
CA VAL A 320 7.80 3.01 -5.22
C VAL A 320 8.34 3.73 -6.46
N ALA A 321 9.50 4.39 -6.35
CA ALA A 321 10.17 5.02 -7.50
C ALA A 321 10.58 3.98 -8.56
N ARG A 322 11.12 2.84 -8.13
CA ARG A 322 11.49 1.74 -9.04
C ARG A 322 10.25 1.14 -9.73
N ASP A 323 9.18 0.90 -8.98
CA ASP A 323 7.93 0.41 -9.57
C ASP A 323 7.37 1.40 -10.59
N MET A 324 7.40 2.70 -10.28
CA MET A 324 6.99 3.75 -11.21
C MET A 324 7.84 3.76 -12.49
N GLU A 325 9.16 3.62 -12.37
CA GLU A 325 10.10 3.58 -13.51
C GLU A 325 9.83 2.35 -14.38
N THR A 326 9.73 1.16 -13.79
CA THR A 326 9.43 -0.10 -14.50
C THR A 326 8.10 -0.02 -15.25
N ARG A 327 7.03 0.49 -14.59
CA ARG A 327 5.72 0.68 -15.24
C ARG A 327 5.75 1.71 -16.35
N GLN A 328 6.58 2.75 -16.21
CA GLN A 328 6.75 3.75 -17.25
C GLN A 328 7.46 3.16 -18.49
N GLU A 329 8.47 2.33 -18.30
CA GLU A 329 9.16 1.62 -19.38
C GLU A 329 8.21 0.64 -20.09
N ASN A 330 7.37 -0.06 -19.33
CA ASN A 330 6.45 -1.07 -19.84
C ASN A 330 5.16 -0.48 -20.46
N ARG A 331 4.97 0.84 -20.39
CA ARG A 331 3.76 1.52 -20.87
C ARG A 331 3.44 1.22 -22.33
N THR A 332 4.46 1.09 -23.18
CA THR A 332 4.28 0.82 -24.61
C THR A 332 3.70 -0.57 -24.84
N ALA A 333 4.21 -1.59 -24.14
CA ALA A 333 3.70 -2.96 -24.23
C ALA A 333 2.22 -3.06 -23.79
N TYR A 334 1.85 -2.35 -22.74
CA TYR A 334 0.45 -2.27 -22.33
C TYR A 334 -0.45 -1.56 -23.34
N ALA A 335 0.06 -0.50 -24.01
CA ALA A 335 -0.68 0.20 -25.06
C ALA A 335 -0.85 -0.66 -26.32
N GLU A 336 0.14 -1.49 -26.64
CA GLU A 336 0.08 -2.45 -27.75
C GLU A 336 -0.89 -3.61 -27.49
N ALA A 337 -1.21 -3.91 -26.23
CA ALA A 337 -2.25 -4.88 -25.86
C ALA A 337 -3.66 -4.45 -26.31
N GLY A 338 -3.87 -3.18 -26.65
CA GLY A 338 -5.11 -2.66 -27.20
C GLY A 338 -6.32 -2.87 -26.28
N ASP A 339 -7.38 -3.46 -26.81
CA ASP A 339 -8.64 -3.74 -26.11
C ASP A 339 -8.62 -5.09 -25.35
N ALA A 340 -7.45 -5.73 -25.26
CA ALA A 340 -7.33 -7.03 -24.59
C ALA A 340 -7.79 -6.96 -23.13
N VAL A 341 -8.55 -7.98 -22.71
CA VAL A 341 -9.13 -8.06 -21.36
C VAL A 341 -8.74 -9.36 -20.68
N THR A 342 -8.60 -9.31 -19.36
CA THR A 342 -8.63 -10.47 -18.47
C THR A 342 -10.02 -10.61 -17.84
N ILE A 343 -10.37 -11.81 -17.40
CA ILE A 343 -11.63 -12.04 -16.70
C ILE A 343 -11.43 -12.10 -15.19
N ARG A 344 -12.38 -11.53 -14.46
CA ARG A 344 -12.47 -11.70 -13.01
C ARG A 344 -13.51 -12.78 -12.71
N LEU A 345 -13.05 -13.85 -12.08
CA LEU A 345 -13.94 -14.94 -11.65
C LEU A 345 -14.47 -14.65 -10.24
N ASN A 346 -15.74 -14.94 -10.02
CA ASN A 346 -16.33 -15.02 -8.71
C ASN A 346 -16.18 -16.43 -8.15
N GLY A 347 -15.86 -16.56 -6.88
CA GLY A 347 -15.77 -17.85 -6.22
C GLY A 347 -14.68 -17.91 -5.19
N GLY A 348 -15.03 -18.35 -3.98
CA GLY A 348 -14.09 -18.75 -2.95
C GLY A 348 -13.50 -20.12 -3.27
N LEU A 349 -12.24 -20.33 -2.84
CA LEU A 349 -11.48 -21.55 -3.11
C LEU A 349 -11.99 -22.81 -2.39
N SER A 350 -13.04 -22.73 -1.56
CA SER A 350 -13.29 -23.78 -0.57
C SER A 350 -14.47 -24.72 -0.85
N GLY A 351 -15.48 -24.32 -1.60
CA GLY A 351 -16.69 -25.15 -1.73
C GLY A 351 -17.14 -25.46 -3.15
N GLU A 352 -16.87 -24.56 -4.09
CA GLU A 352 -17.36 -24.66 -5.48
C GLU A 352 -16.26 -24.74 -6.53
N LYS A 353 -15.02 -25.02 -6.12
CA LYS A 353 -13.89 -25.09 -7.03
C LYS A 353 -14.19 -26.04 -8.20
N GLU A 354 -14.73 -27.19 -7.90
CA GLU A 354 -15.05 -28.22 -8.91
C GLU A 354 -16.04 -27.67 -9.94
N ARG A 355 -17.09 -26.97 -9.53
CA ARG A 355 -18.09 -26.41 -10.44
C ARG A 355 -17.55 -25.28 -11.31
N VAL A 356 -16.79 -24.39 -10.72
CA VAL A 356 -16.12 -23.31 -11.49
C VAL A 356 -15.22 -23.96 -12.55
N ILE A 357 -14.51 -25.04 -12.21
CA ILE A 357 -13.67 -25.78 -13.14
C ILE A 357 -14.50 -26.43 -14.23
N GLU A 358 -15.62 -27.11 -13.88
CA GLU A 358 -16.50 -27.80 -14.83
C GLU A 358 -17.18 -26.87 -15.84
N GLU A 359 -17.51 -25.64 -15.46
CA GLU A 359 -18.18 -24.69 -16.35
C GLU A 359 -17.18 -23.79 -17.10
N ILE A 360 -16.19 -23.24 -16.40
CA ILE A 360 -15.23 -22.28 -16.95
C ILE A 360 -14.12 -22.97 -17.74
N GLY A 361 -13.54 -24.07 -17.20
CA GLY A 361 -12.41 -24.75 -17.84
C GLY A 361 -12.67 -25.20 -19.26
N PRO A 362 -13.77 -25.98 -19.54
CA PRO A 362 -14.10 -26.39 -20.89
C PRO A 362 -14.42 -25.26 -21.85
N TRP A 363 -14.95 -24.13 -21.34
CA TRP A 363 -15.16 -22.93 -22.14
C TRP A 363 -13.83 -22.30 -22.53
N LEU A 364 -12.91 -22.09 -21.59
CA LEU A 364 -11.59 -21.52 -21.86
C LEU A 364 -10.78 -22.38 -22.82
N ARG A 365 -10.82 -23.72 -22.66
CA ARG A 365 -10.14 -24.64 -23.59
C ARG A 365 -10.70 -24.54 -25.00
N ARG A 366 -12.02 -24.43 -25.18
CA ARG A 366 -12.64 -24.23 -26.50
C ARG A 366 -12.26 -22.88 -27.11
N ALA A 367 -12.28 -21.81 -26.33
CA ALA A 367 -11.86 -20.49 -26.75
C ALA A 367 -10.38 -20.49 -27.16
N ASP A 368 -9.52 -21.20 -26.43
CA ASP A 368 -8.12 -21.41 -26.79
C ASP A 368 -7.99 -22.19 -28.11
N GLY A 369 -8.74 -23.27 -28.29
CA GLY A 369 -8.79 -24.06 -29.53
C GLY A 369 -9.23 -23.24 -30.74
N ASN A 370 -10.08 -22.24 -30.55
CA ASN A 370 -10.49 -21.28 -31.59
C ASN A 370 -9.47 -20.17 -31.83
N GLY A 371 -8.42 -20.04 -31.00
CA GLY A 371 -7.46 -18.93 -31.07
C GLY A 371 -7.97 -17.60 -30.51
N GLU A 372 -9.06 -17.64 -29.72
CA GLU A 372 -9.70 -16.47 -29.11
C GLU A 372 -9.00 -16.03 -27.82
N VAL A 373 -7.99 -16.81 -27.35
CA VAL A 373 -7.33 -16.62 -26.06
C VAL A 373 -5.81 -16.60 -26.24
N ILE A 374 -5.16 -15.70 -25.51
CA ILE A 374 -3.73 -15.73 -25.22
C ILE A 374 -3.55 -16.34 -23.84
N LEU A 375 -2.84 -17.48 -23.74
CA LEU A 375 -2.46 -18.09 -22.48
C LEU A 375 -1.07 -17.62 -22.07
N ALA A 376 -0.93 -17.09 -20.88
CA ALA A 376 0.33 -16.62 -20.29
C ALA A 376 0.37 -16.99 -18.77
N GLY A 377 0.24 -18.29 -18.49
CA GLY A 377 0.27 -18.83 -17.14
C GLY A 377 1.66 -18.80 -16.54
N ARG A 378 1.83 -18.21 -15.38
CA ARG A 378 3.13 -18.00 -14.70
C ARG A 378 3.31 -18.95 -13.54
N ARG A 379 4.50 -19.54 -13.41
CA ARG A 379 4.91 -20.41 -12.31
C ARG A 379 6.36 -20.09 -11.91
N ASP A 380 6.65 -20.21 -10.63
CA ASP A 380 8.02 -20.13 -10.12
C ASP A 380 8.75 -21.46 -10.39
N LEU A 381 9.93 -21.37 -11.01
CA LEU A 381 10.74 -22.52 -11.39
C LEU A 381 11.15 -23.39 -10.18
N GLN A 382 11.49 -22.77 -9.06
CA GLN A 382 11.90 -23.49 -7.86
C GLN A 382 10.73 -24.24 -7.20
N SER A 383 9.50 -23.73 -7.35
CA SER A 383 8.30 -24.40 -6.83
C SER A 383 7.95 -25.67 -7.62
N LEU A 384 8.37 -25.75 -8.88
CA LEU A 384 8.10 -26.89 -9.76
C LEU A 384 9.06 -28.06 -9.54
N VAL A 385 10.30 -27.79 -9.15
CA VAL A 385 11.30 -28.82 -8.84
C VAL A 385 11.93 -28.55 -7.47
N PRO A 386 11.20 -28.91 -6.38
CA PRO A 386 11.68 -28.69 -5.03
C PRO A 386 13.02 -29.42 -4.78
N GLY A 387 13.99 -28.70 -4.23
CA GLY A 387 15.31 -29.25 -3.93
C GLY A 387 16.28 -29.31 -5.12
N SER A 388 15.90 -28.81 -6.29
CA SER A 388 16.82 -28.65 -7.41
C SER A 388 17.82 -27.52 -7.16
N GLN A 389 19.01 -27.62 -7.77
CA GLN A 389 20.02 -26.55 -7.76
C GLN A 389 19.79 -25.55 -8.91
N LEU A 390 18.59 -25.48 -9.46
CA LEU A 390 18.24 -24.53 -10.50
C LEU A 390 18.27 -23.10 -9.91
N PRO A 391 18.79 -22.11 -10.66
CA PRO A 391 18.72 -20.73 -10.24
C PRO A 391 17.26 -20.27 -10.12
N PRO A 392 16.98 -19.23 -9.33
CA PRO A 392 15.66 -18.63 -9.30
C PRO A 392 15.28 -18.15 -10.70
N GLY A 393 14.05 -18.42 -11.10
CA GLY A 393 13.56 -18.10 -12.43
C GLY A 393 12.07 -18.42 -12.56
N GLU A 394 11.50 -18.09 -13.71
CA GLU A 394 10.09 -18.25 -13.97
C GLU A 394 9.83 -19.13 -15.19
N VAL A 395 8.77 -19.91 -15.08
CA VAL A 395 8.22 -20.72 -16.17
C VAL A 395 6.93 -20.06 -16.64
N LEU A 396 6.84 -19.79 -17.92
CA LEU A 396 5.62 -19.34 -18.58
C LEU A 396 5.01 -20.51 -19.36
N ILE A 397 3.79 -20.88 -18.99
CA ILE A 397 2.98 -21.83 -19.76
C ILE A 397 2.14 -21.00 -20.72
N VAL A 398 2.44 -21.11 -21.98
CA VAL A 398 1.84 -20.30 -23.06
C VAL A 398 1.25 -21.15 -24.15
N ASN A 399 0.28 -20.62 -24.87
CA ASN A 399 -0.28 -21.25 -26.05
C ASN A 399 0.40 -20.71 -27.34
N GLU A 400 0.04 -21.24 -28.49
CA GLU A 400 0.58 -20.80 -29.77
C GLU A 400 0.08 -19.42 -30.18
N THR A 401 -1.11 -19.02 -29.74
CA THR A 401 -1.60 -17.65 -29.92
C THR A 401 -0.65 -16.63 -29.28
N PHE A 402 -0.09 -16.97 -28.10
CA PHE A 402 0.91 -16.15 -27.43
C PHE A 402 2.16 -15.93 -28.31
N LEU A 403 2.68 -16.95 -29.00
CA LEU A 403 3.83 -16.81 -29.91
C LEU A 403 3.52 -15.93 -31.12
N THR A 404 2.25 -15.87 -31.52
CA THR A 404 1.83 -14.98 -32.60
C THR A 404 1.88 -13.52 -32.17
N GLU A 405 1.55 -13.23 -30.92
CA GLU A 405 1.52 -11.88 -30.37
C GLU A 405 2.90 -11.45 -29.84
N GLN A 406 3.57 -12.33 -29.11
CA GLN A 406 4.83 -12.00 -28.42
C GLN A 406 6.06 -12.55 -29.16
N PRO A 407 7.05 -11.73 -29.52
CA PRO A 407 8.26 -12.18 -30.21
C PRO A 407 9.19 -12.92 -29.23
N VAL A 408 9.31 -14.23 -29.40
CA VAL A 408 10.33 -15.05 -28.75
C VAL A 408 11.39 -15.41 -29.76
N LEU A 409 12.67 -15.13 -29.46
CA LEU A 409 13.78 -15.30 -30.40
C LEU A 409 14.63 -16.52 -30.07
N ASP A 410 15.02 -17.24 -31.12
CA ASP A 410 16.01 -18.31 -31.04
C ASP A 410 17.44 -17.76 -30.85
N PRO A 411 18.45 -18.58 -30.60
CA PRO A 411 19.84 -18.12 -30.47
C PRO A 411 20.43 -17.40 -31.67
N THR A 412 19.81 -17.54 -32.86
CA THR A 412 20.20 -16.87 -34.08
C THR A 412 19.50 -15.51 -34.28
N GLY A 413 18.51 -15.19 -33.44
CA GLY A 413 17.70 -13.99 -33.53
C GLY A 413 16.47 -14.13 -34.43
N GLN A 414 16.14 -15.35 -34.87
CA GLN A 414 14.90 -15.62 -35.60
C GLN A 414 13.75 -15.83 -34.60
N ARG A 415 12.54 -15.39 -34.97
CA ARG A 415 11.34 -15.54 -34.14
C ARG A 415 10.82 -16.97 -34.21
N TYR A 416 10.51 -17.56 -33.06
CA TYR A 416 9.73 -18.77 -32.98
C TYR A 416 8.31 -18.53 -33.50
N MET A 417 7.85 -19.42 -34.37
CA MET A 417 6.51 -19.37 -34.95
C MET A 417 5.69 -20.57 -34.50
N PRO A 418 4.36 -20.44 -34.38
CA PRO A 418 3.48 -21.58 -34.13
C PRO A 418 3.69 -22.70 -35.15
N VAL A 419 3.51 -23.95 -34.71
CA VAL A 419 3.59 -25.12 -35.60
C VAL A 419 2.43 -25.07 -36.59
N ALA A 420 2.72 -25.27 -37.87
CA ALA A 420 1.68 -25.27 -38.90
C ALA A 420 0.67 -26.40 -38.64
N GLN A 421 -0.60 -26.15 -38.89
CA GLN A 421 -1.67 -27.11 -38.64
C GLN A 421 -1.52 -28.41 -39.48
N SER A 422 -0.90 -28.32 -40.68
CA SER A 422 -0.53 -29.46 -41.52
C SER A 422 0.46 -30.42 -40.84
N ASP A 423 1.41 -29.84 -40.09
CA ASP A 423 2.49 -30.60 -39.47
C ASP A 423 2.01 -31.27 -38.17
N ARG A 424 1.04 -30.65 -37.48
CA ARG A 424 0.35 -31.28 -36.37
C ARG A 424 -0.48 -32.52 -36.76
N ALA A 425 -1.18 -32.43 -37.89
CA ALA A 425 -1.95 -33.53 -38.42
C ALA A 425 -1.07 -34.77 -38.70
N ALA A 426 0.22 -34.55 -38.99
CA ALA A 426 1.19 -35.60 -39.26
C ALA A 426 1.93 -36.13 -38.02
N SER A 427 2.23 -35.25 -37.03
CA SER A 427 3.07 -35.61 -35.86
C SER A 427 2.34 -35.72 -34.52
N GLY A 428 1.05 -35.36 -34.47
CA GLY A 428 0.27 -35.24 -33.22
C GLY A 428 0.62 -33.96 -32.43
N ASP A 429 -0.12 -33.75 -31.37
CA ASP A 429 0.13 -32.60 -30.47
C ASP A 429 1.44 -32.81 -29.71
N ARG A 430 2.33 -31.79 -29.79
CA ARG A 430 3.61 -31.80 -29.09
C ARG A 430 3.81 -30.47 -28.35
N VAL A 431 4.33 -30.58 -27.15
CA VAL A 431 4.72 -29.42 -26.34
C VAL A 431 6.12 -28.98 -26.72
N GLN A 432 6.36 -27.68 -26.85
CA GLN A 432 7.70 -27.14 -27.07
C GLN A 432 8.20 -26.54 -25.75
N LEU A 433 9.38 -26.96 -25.32
CA LEU A 433 10.09 -26.39 -24.18
C LEU A 433 11.20 -25.49 -24.73
N ILE A 434 11.05 -24.18 -24.57
CA ILE A 434 12.07 -23.22 -24.96
C ILE A 434 12.84 -22.79 -23.72
N VAL A 435 14.14 -23.11 -23.70
CA VAL A 435 15.04 -22.90 -22.58
C VAL A 435 15.97 -21.73 -22.90
N PRO A 436 16.09 -20.69 -22.05
CA PRO A 436 17.10 -19.67 -22.23
C PRO A 436 18.50 -20.29 -22.25
N LYS A 437 19.37 -19.80 -23.14
CA LYS A 437 20.74 -20.30 -23.26
C LYS A 437 21.53 -20.24 -21.94
N SER A 438 21.16 -19.31 -21.05
CA SER A 438 21.72 -19.18 -19.69
C SER A 438 21.44 -20.39 -18.80
N LEU A 439 20.34 -21.12 -19.06
CA LEU A 439 19.95 -22.36 -18.37
C LEU A 439 20.30 -23.63 -19.15
N GLY A 440 21.00 -23.50 -20.25
CA GLY A 440 21.47 -24.65 -21.04
C GLY A 440 22.33 -25.59 -20.18
N GLY A 441 22.09 -26.90 -20.31
CA GLY A 441 22.69 -27.93 -19.47
C GLY A 441 21.82 -28.40 -18.31
N ASN A 442 20.69 -27.77 -18.03
CA ASN A 442 19.71 -28.17 -17.03
C ASN A 442 18.43 -28.80 -17.65
N GLU A 443 18.51 -29.22 -18.92
CA GLU A 443 17.34 -29.66 -19.69
C GLU A 443 16.61 -30.86 -19.03
N ALA A 444 17.34 -31.76 -18.35
CA ALA A 444 16.74 -32.89 -17.66
C ALA A 444 15.86 -32.45 -16.47
N ALA A 445 16.35 -31.54 -15.63
CA ALA A 445 15.59 -31.01 -14.51
C ALA A 445 14.39 -30.16 -15.00
N LEU A 446 14.57 -29.40 -16.09
CA LEU A 446 13.50 -28.62 -16.70
C LEU A 446 12.42 -29.52 -17.33
N THR A 447 12.83 -30.64 -17.94
CA THR A 447 11.88 -31.65 -18.45
C THR A 447 11.05 -32.26 -17.30
N GLU A 448 11.69 -32.55 -16.15
CA GLU A 448 10.97 -33.01 -14.96
C GLU A 448 9.98 -31.96 -14.43
N ALA A 449 10.35 -30.69 -14.44
CA ALA A 449 9.46 -29.57 -14.11
C ALA A 449 8.23 -29.55 -15.04
N VAL A 450 8.43 -29.69 -16.34
CA VAL A 450 7.33 -29.73 -17.34
C VAL A 450 6.39 -30.91 -17.10
N VAL A 451 6.91 -32.10 -16.82
CA VAL A 451 6.09 -33.26 -16.45
C VAL A 451 5.27 -32.99 -15.19
N GLY A 452 5.88 -32.31 -14.18
CA GLY A 452 5.16 -31.91 -12.97
C GLY A 452 4.03 -30.90 -13.22
N VAL A 453 4.16 -30.07 -14.22
CA VAL A 453 3.14 -29.07 -14.61
C VAL A 453 2.01 -29.66 -15.43
N LEU A 454 2.37 -30.50 -16.44
CA LEU A 454 1.41 -31.07 -17.41
C LEU A 454 0.74 -32.35 -16.89
N GLY A 455 1.26 -32.91 -15.80
CA GLY A 455 0.70 -34.06 -15.13
C GLY A 455 1.37 -35.39 -15.50
N PRO A 456 1.02 -36.47 -14.77
CA PRO A 456 1.69 -37.77 -14.88
C PRO A 456 1.41 -38.51 -16.21
N ASP A 457 0.36 -38.15 -16.92
CA ASP A 457 0.00 -38.76 -18.21
C ASP A 457 0.80 -38.16 -19.39
N PHE A 458 1.59 -37.11 -19.15
CA PHE A 458 2.42 -36.50 -20.16
C PHE A 458 3.71 -37.29 -20.41
N ASP A 459 3.88 -37.81 -21.64
CA ASP A 459 5.09 -38.54 -22.03
C ASP A 459 6.13 -37.58 -22.66
N SER A 460 7.06 -37.10 -21.84
CA SER A 460 8.11 -36.21 -22.27
C SER A 460 9.02 -36.75 -23.38
N ARG A 461 9.07 -38.08 -23.58
CA ARG A 461 9.93 -38.69 -24.62
C ARG A 461 9.33 -38.59 -26.02
N THR A 462 8.01 -38.63 -26.12
CA THR A 462 7.28 -38.63 -27.41
C THR A 462 6.56 -37.32 -27.69
N GLN A 463 6.26 -36.54 -26.67
CA GLN A 463 5.41 -35.33 -26.74
C GLN A 463 6.14 -34.03 -26.46
N LEU A 464 7.47 -34.03 -26.19
CA LEU A 464 8.25 -32.86 -25.89
C LEU A 464 9.36 -32.57 -26.91
N ASP A 465 9.41 -31.33 -27.42
CA ASP A 465 10.50 -30.81 -28.23
C ASP A 465 11.23 -29.72 -27.45
N VAL A 466 12.55 -29.89 -27.28
CA VAL A 466 13.36 -28.94 -26.50
C VAL A 466 14.13 -28.03 -27.44
N HIS A 467 14.03 -26.74 -27.25
CA HIS A 467 14.68 -25.70 -28.04
C HIS A 467 15.40 -24.70 -27.15
N LEU A 468 16.37 -23.98 -27.68
CA LEU A 468 17.11 -22.94 -26.96
C LEU A 468 16.64 -21.55 -27.37
N ALA A 469 16.42 -20.67 -26.40
CA ALA A 469 16.16 -19.25 -26.64
C ALA A 469 17.42 -18.41 -26.55
N LYS A 470 17.44 -17.25 -27.22
CA LYS A 470 18.42 -16.21 -27.00
C LYS A 470 18.34 -15.74 -25.55
N SER A 471 19.49 -15.56 -24.88
CA SER A 471 19.52 -14.98 -23.52
C SER A 471 19.34 -13.45 -23.55
N GLY A 472 18.85 -12.89 -22.43
CA GLY A 472 18.61 -11.47 -22.25
C GLY A 472 17.29 -11.00 -22.90
N GLN A 473 16.32 -11.90 -23.06
CA GLN A 473 15.00 -11.55 -23.58
C GLN A 473 14.04 -11.20 -22.43
N SER A 474 13.32 -10.12 -22.62
CA SER A 474 12.20 -9.72 -21.77
C SER A 474 10.89 -10.04 -22.50
N VAL A 475 10.05 -10.87 -21.89
CA VAL A 475 8.80 -11.35 -22.48
C VAL A 475 7.61 -10.74 -21.75
N PHE A 476 6.70 -10.09 -22.50
CA PHE A 476 5.50 -9.48 -21.95
C PHE A 476 4.42 -10.52 -21.66
N THR A 477 3.83 -10.47 -20.48
CA THR A 477 2.87 -11.48 -19.99
C THR A 477 1.45 -10.97 -19.79
N TYR A 478 1.15 -9.73 -20.14
CA TYR A 478 -0.14 -9.06 -19.93
C TYR A 478 -0.56 -8.89 -18.46
N ASN A 479 0.24 -9.37 -17.52
CA ASN A 479 -0.09 -9.31 -16.10
C ASN A 479 0.08 -7.89 -15.56
N THR A 480 -0.95 -7.36 -14.90
CA THR A 480 -0.95 -5.99 -14.37
C THR A 480 -0.59 -5.91 -12.89
N GLY A 481 -0.36 -7.07 -12.25
CA GLY A 481 0.02 -7.16 -10.82
C GLY A 481 -1.15 -7.10 -9.84
N ASN A 482 -2.39 -7.24 -10.31
CA ASN A 482 -3.59 -7.19 -9.47
C ASN A 482 -3.96 -8.54 -8.82
N GLN A 483 -3.01 -9.44 -8.63
CA GLN A 483 -3.31 -10.73 -8.02
C GLN A 483 -3.65 -10.60 -6.53
N VAL A 484 -4.89 -10.92 -6.17
CA VAL A 484 -5.43 -10.86 -4.80
C VAL A 484 -4.84 -11.95 -3.88
N TYR A 485 -4.11 -12.93 -4.42
CA TYR A 485 -3.79 -14.17 -3.71
C TYR A 485 -2.54 -14.16 -2.83
N ASN A 486 -1.81 -13.07 -2.72
CA ASN A 486 -0.68 -12.97 -1.78
C ASN A 486 -0.73 -11.67 -0.97
N ALA A 487 -1.77 -11.50 -0.17
CA ALA A 487 -1.89 -10.38 0.77
C ALA A 487 -0.74 -10.29 1.80
N ALA A 488 0.02 -11.37 2.00
CA ALA A 488 1.20 -11.38 2.85
C ALA A 488 2.47 -10.87 2.16
N HIS A 489 2.48 -10.79 0.82
CA HIS A 489 3.65 -10.42 0.00
C HIS A 489 3.18 -9.66 -1.24
N SER A 490 2.50 -8.54 -1.04
CA SER A 490 2.29 -7.58 -2.12
C SER A 490 3.65 -6.99 -2.51
N GLN A 491 4.43 -7.74 -3.28
CA GLN A 491 5.45 -7.11 -4.10
C GLN A 491 4.67 -6.24 -5.08
N LYS A 492 4.71 -4.95 -4.85
CA LYS A 492 4.11 -3.92 -5.70
C LYS A 492 4.84 -3.80 -7.05
N GLU A 493 5.68 -4.76 -7.37
CA GLU A 493 6.48 -4.78 -8.59
C GLU A 493 5.61 -5.07 -9.81
N ASP A 494 5.87 -4.35 -10.88
CA ASP A 494 5.29 -4.63 -12.18
C ASP A 494 5.77 -6.01 -12.67
N ARG A 495 4.84 -6.93 -12.84
CA ARG A 495 5.09 -8.30 -13.29
C ARG A 495 4.75 -8.51 -14.75
N SER A 496 4.59 -7.44 -15.50
CA SER A 496 4.24 -7.51 -16.94
C SER A 496 5.31 -8.20 -17.78
N HIS A 497 6.56 -8.10 -17.38
CA HIS A 497 7.68 -8.67 -18.11
C HIS A 497 8.42 -9.72 -17.28
N VAL A 498 8.80 -10.80 -17.93
CA VAL A 498 9.66 -11.83 -17.33
C VAL A 498 10.95 -11.90 -18.11
N GLN A 499 12.07 -11.81 -17.40
CA GLN A 499 13.42 -11.88 -17.97
C GLN A 499 13.84 -13.34 -18.15
N ASP A 500 14.26 -13.68 -19.35
CA ASP A 500 14.74 -15.02 -19.69
C ASP A 500 13.85 -16.17 -19.16
N PRO A 501 12.50 -16.16 -19.41
CA PRO A 501 11.63 -17.20 -18.92
C PRO A 501 11.92 -18.54 -19.59
N VAL A 502 11.70 -19.63 -18.85
CA VAL A 502 11.51 -20.94 -19.46
C VAL A 502 10.09 -20.98 -20.02
N LEU A 503 9.93 -21.23 -21.33
CA LEU A 503 8.62 -21.24 -21.97
C LEU A 503 8.17 -22.68 -22.23
N VAL A 504 6.98 -23.03 -21.75
CA VAL A 504 6.28 -24.28 -22.07
C VAL A 504 5.14 -23.93 -23.02
N ILE A 505 5.33 -24.21 -24.30
CA ILE A 505 4.34 -23.87 -25.33
C ILE A 505 3.46 -25.08 -25.56
N VAL A 506 2.19 -24.92 -25.26
CA VAL A 506 1.16 -25.94 -25.46
C VAL A 506 0.36 -25.63 -26.72
N PRO A 507 -0.01 -26.64 -27.53
CA PRO A 507 -0.89 -26.45 -28.68
C PRO A 507 -2.24 -25.91 -28.25
N ASN A 508 -2.82 -24.97 -29.01
CA ASN A 508 -4.11 -24.37 -28.72
C ASN A 508 -5.20 -25.45 -28.55
N GLY A 509 -5.96 -25.33 -27.45
CA GLY A 509 -7.08 -26.24 -27.16
C GLY A 509 -6.69 -27.68 -26.81
N SER A 510 -5.39 -27.95 -26.65
CA SER A 510 -4.90 -29.29 -26.29
C SER A 510 -5.31 -29.68 -24.87
N GLN A 511 -5.25 -30.98 -24.57
CA GLN A 511 -5.54 -31.50 -23.22
C GLN A 511 -4.34 -31.43 -22.26
N PHE A 512 -3.20 -30.88 -22.69
CA PHE A 512 -2.03 -30.74 -21.84
C PHE A 512 -2.24 -29.74 -20.69
N VAL A 513 -3.12 -28.77 -20.87
CA VAL A 513 -3.60 -27.92 -19.77
C VAL A 513 -4.97 -28.45 -19.34
N SER A 514 -5.09 -28.84 -18.08
CA SER A 514 -6.37 -29.30 -17.51
C SER A 514 -7.37 -28.15 -17.39
N ASP A 515 -8.66 -28.46 -17.24
CA ASP A 515 -9.69 -27.45 -16.97
C ASP A 515 -9.43 -26.69 -15.68
N ASP A 516 -8.90 -27.35 -14.64
CA ASP A 516 -8.40 -26.68 -13.41
C ASP A 516 -7.24 -25.74 -13.72
N GLY A 517 -6.33 -26.15 -14.62
CA GLY A 517 -5.21 -25.31 -15.06
C GLY A 517 -5.67 -24.02 -15.75
N TYR A 518 -6.59 -24.12 -16.71
CA TYR A 518 -7.18 -22.94 -17.37
C TYR A 518 -7.88 -22.02 -16.39
N THR A 519 -8.69 -22.60 -15.49
CA THR A 519 -9.42 -21.83 -14.48
C THR A 519 -8.47 -21.13 -13.50
N ALA A 520 -7.42 -21.84 -13.08
CA ALA A 520 -6.39 -21.28 -12.20
C ALA A 520 -5.60 -20.15 -12.87
N PHE A 521 -5.25 -20.29 -14.14
CA PHE A 521 -4.59 -19.23 -14.90
C PHE A 521 -5.51 -18.02 -15.12
N ALA A 522 -6.79 -18.24 -15.43
CA ALA A 522 -7.76 -17.16 -15.56
C ALA A 522 -7.91 -16.36 -14.24
N ALA A 523 -7.96 -17.06 -13.10
CA ALA A 523 -8.00 -16.40 -11.78
C ALA A 523 -6.71 -15.61 -11.46
N GLN A 524 -5.61 -15.87 -12.18
CA GLN A 524 -4.30 -15.24 -12.00
C GLN A 524 -3.96 -14.25 -13.14
N GLU A 525 -4.94 -13.78 -13.90
CA GLU A 525 -4.75 -12.88 -15.07
C GLU A 525 -3.87 -13.52 -16.19
N GLY A 526 -3.66 -14.84 -16.16
CA GLY A 526 -2.88 -15.58 -17.15
C GLY A 526 -3.67 -16.03 -18.37
N VAL A 527 -4.95 -15.66 -18.47
CA VAL A 527 -5.81 -15.88 -19.63
C VAL A 527 -6.32 -14.54 -20.12
N VAL A 528 -5.96 -14.18 -21.33
CA VAL A 528 -6.24 -12.86 -21.93
C VAL A 528 -7.06 -13.06 -23.21
N PHE A 529 -8.13 -12.30 -23.34
CA PHE A 529 -8.95 -12.25 -24.55
C PHE A 529 -8.58 -10.98 -25.33
N PRO A 530 -8.03 -11.11 -26.55
CA PRO A 530 -7.74 -9.96 -27.40
C PRO A 530 -8.99 -9.14 -27.75
N ASN A 531 -10.15 -9.81 -27.85
CA ASN A 531 -11.42 -9.19 -28.18
C ASN A 531 -12.41 -9.37 -27.02
N PRO A 532 -12.81 -8.33 -26.29
CA PRO A 532 -13.74 -8.40 -25.17
C PRO A 532 -15.14 -8.89 -25.57
N ASP A 533 -15.55 -8.71 -26.84
CA ASP A 533 -16.90 -9.11 -27.30
C ASP A 533 -17.06 -10.63 -27.35
N ASP A 534 -15.98 -11.40 -27.47
CA ASP A 534 -16.00 -12.86 -27.40
C ASP A 534 -16.46 -13.34 -26.01
N VAL A 535 -15.96 -12.69 -24.96
CA VAL A 535 -16.38 -12.98 -23.57
C VAL A 535 -17.82 -12.52 -23.34
N VAL A 536 -18.18 -11.31 -23.78
CA VAL A 536 -19.53 -10.78 -23.61
C VAL A 536 -20.57 -11.68 -24.30
N SER A 537 -20.26 -12.15 -25.49
CA SER A 537 -21.12 -13.07 -26.25
C SER A 537 -21.25 -14.42 -25.55
N ALA A 538 -20.18 -14.95 -24.99
CA ALA A 538 -20.18 -16.20 -24.24
C ALA A 538 -20.99 -16.10 -22.93
N ILE A 539 -20.89 -14.96 -22.22
CA ILE A 539 -21.67 -14.70 -20.99
C ILE A 539 -23.16 -14.64 -21.28
N GLN A 540 -23.57 -13.96 -22.37
CA GLN A 540 -24.97 -13.81 -22.75
C GLN A 540 -25.63 -15.14 -23.19
N GLY A 541 -24.84 -16.06 -23.78
CA GLY A 541 -25.31 -17.33 -24.30
C GLY A 541 -25.34 -18.48 -23.30
N ASN A 542 -24.67 -18.38 -22.16
CA ASN A 542 -24.40 -19.47 -21.24
C ASN A 542 -24.52 -19.05 -19.76
N ARG A 543 -24.40 -20.04 -18.84
CA ARG A 543 -24.35 -19.80 -17.39
C ARG A 543 -23.04 -19.13 -16.92
N LEU A 544 -22.15 -18.82 -17.83
CA LEU A 544 -20.83 -18.23 -17.51
C LEU A 544 -20.93 -16.87 -16.78
N GLY A 545 -22.01 -16.11 -17.03
CA GLY A 545 -22.26 -14.85 -16.34
C GLY A 545 -22.50 -14.98 -14.82
N VAL A 546 -22.68 -16.20 -14.32
CA VAL A 546 -22.70 -16.49 -12.87
C VAL A 546 -21.28 -16.40 -12.31
N TYR A 547 -20.29 -16.86 -13.06
CA TYR A 547 -18.90 -16.98 -12.59
C TYR A 547 -18.01 -15.82 -13.05
N VAL A 548 -18.23 -15.26 -14.24
CA VAL A 548 -17.48 -14.12 -14.77
C VAL A 548 -18.15 -12.82 -14.34
N VAL A 549 -17.57 -12.15 -13.36
CA VAL A 549 -18.18 -10.95 -12.74
C VAL A 549 -17.68 -9.65 -13.34
N ALA A 550 -16.49 -9.65 -13.96
CA ALA A 550 -15.95 -8.45 -14.60
C ALA A 550 -14.91 -8.80 -15.68
N LEU A 551 -14.78 -7.87 -16.64
CA LEU A 551 -13.71 -7.82 -17.62
C LEU A 551 -12.76 -6.70 -17.22
N ARG A 552 -11.46 -6.99 -17.18
CA ARG A 552 -10.44 -5.98 -16.87
C ARG A 552 -9.62 -5.69 -18.12
N PRO A 553 -9.81 -4.50 -18.74
CA PRO A 553 -8.95 -4.08 -19.84
C PRO A 553 -7.50 -3.95 -19.37
N VAL A 554 -6.57 -4.67 -20.01
CA VAL A 554 -5.15 -4.74 -19.60
C VAL A 554 -4.51 -3.34 -19.60
N ALA A 555 -4.72 -2.57 -20.66
CA ALA A 555 -4.17 -1.21 -20.78
C ALA A 555 -4.76 -0.24 -19.73
N GLN A 556 -6.07 -0.29 -19.51
CA GLN A 556 -6.75 0.56 -18.53
C GLN A 556 -6.32 0.23 -17.11
N ASN A 557 -6.26 -1.07 -16.76
CA ASN A 557 -5.84 -1.53 -15.45
C ASN A 557 -4.39 -1.11 -15.14
N SER A 558 -3.48 -1.22 -16.11
CA SER A 558 -2.12 -0.72 -15.98
C SER A 558 -2.08 0.80 -15.73
N ALA A 559 -2.91 1.58 -16.43
CA ALA A 559 -2.98 3.03 -16.25
C ALA A 559 -3.52 3.42 -14.86
N LEU A 560 -4.52 2.69 -14.34
CA LEU A 560 -5.05 2.88 -12.99
C LEU A 560 -3.99 2.56 -11.94
N LYS A 561 -3.27 1.45 -12.10
CA LYS A 561 -2.15 1.09 -11.22
C LYS A 561 -1.04 2.14 -11.24
N MET A 562 -0.68 2.64 -12.41
CA MET A 562 0.31 3.72 -12.52
C MET A 562 -0.14 4.98 -11.76
N ARG A 563 -1.42 5.33 -11.82
CA ARG A 563 -2.00 6.46 -11.08
C ARG A 563 -1.93 6.24 -9.57
N GLU A 564 -2.21 5.03 -9.10
CA GLU A 564 -2.10 4.64 -7.69
C GLU A 564 -0.64 4.77 -7.21
N VAL A 565 0.32 4.18 -7.93
CA VAL A 565 1.76 4.25 -7.63
C VAL A 565 2.28 5.69 -7.60
N VAL A 566 1.88 6.53 -8.55
CA VAL A 566 2.23 7.96 -8.57
C VAL A 566 1.66 8.70 -7.36
N THR A 567 0.45 8.36 -6.94
CA THR A 567 -0.18 8.98 -5.76
C THR A 567 0.56 8.56 -4.48
N GLU A 568 0.87 7.27 -4.35
CA GLU A 568 1.66 6.76 -3.23
C GLU A 568 3.05 7.40 -3.18
N PHE A 569 3.74 7.49 -4.33
CA PHE A 569 5.04 8.16 -4.42
C PHE A 569 5.00 9.59 -3.90
N ARG A 570 3.98 10.36 -4.26
CA ARG A 570 3.81 11.74 -3.78
C ARG A 570 3.63 11.82 -2.27
N VAL A 571 2.83 10.91 -1.68
CA VAL A 571 2.61 10.84 -0.23
C VAL A 571 3.90 10.45 0.49
N GLN A 572 4.62 9.44 0.01
CA GLN A 572 5.87 9.01 0.61
C GLN A 572 6.98 10.06 0.48
N LEU A 573 7.07 10.76 -0.66
CA LEU A 573 8.00 11.87 -0.85
C LEU A 573 7.72 13.03 0.12
N PHE A 574 6.44 13.35 0.34
CA PHE A 574 6.05 14.34 1.33
C PHE A 574 6.43 13.90 2.75
N ASN A 575 6.17 12.65 3.13
CA ASN A 575 6.55 12.08 4.41
C ASN A 575 8.08 12.14 4.62
N LEU A 576 8.86 11.81 3.59
CA LEU A 576 10.32 11.90 3.63
C LEU A 576 10.80 13.33 3.86
N ALA A 577 10.29 14.29 3.09
CA ALA A 577 10.64 15.71 3.22
C ALA A 577 10.32 16.25 4.63
N LEU A 578 9.16 15.90 5.17
CA LEU A 578 8.75 16.31 6.51
C LEU A 578 9.64 15.65 7.58
N THR A 579 9.94 14.36 7.46
CA THR A 579 10.78 13.63 8.42
C THR A 579 12.23 14.14 8.40
N VAL A 580 12.79 14.41 7.23
CA VAL A 580 14.12 15.07 7.11
C VAL A 580 14.10 16.43 7.78
N THR A 581 13.04 17.22 7.61
CA THR A 581 12.88 18.50 8.27
C THR A 581 12.89 18.35 9.80
N VAL A 582 12.21 17.35 10.34
CA VAL A 582 12.23 17.02 11.79
C VAL A 582 13.65 16.71 12.26
N LEU A 583 14.36 15.89 11.51
CA LEU A 583 15.74 15.52 11.82
C LEU A 583 16.68 16.72 11.84
N LEU A 584 16.58 17.59 10.85
CA LEU A 584 17.36 18.83 10.79
C LEU A 584 17.09 19.73 12.00
N ILE A 585 15.83 19.90 12.38
CA ILE A 585 15.46 20.71 13.56
C ILE A 585 15.97 20.06 14.84
N ALA A 586 15.86 18.75 15.00
CA ALA A 586 16.35 18.01 16.15
C ALA A 586 17.90 18.06 16.23
N GLY A 587 18.60 17.89 15.11
CA GLY A 587 20.06 18.00 15.01
C GLY A 587 20.58 19.39 15.39
N VAL A 588 19.98 20.44 14.83
CA VAL A 588 20.29 21.83 15.20
C VAL A 588 19.99 22.09 16.68
N GLY A 589 18.89 21.53 17.20
CA GLY A 589 18.50 21.63 18.60
C GLY A 589 19.54 21.05 19.56
N ILE A 590 20.07 19.86 19.25
CA ILE A 590 21.15 19.21 20.01
C ILE A 590 22.41 20.09 20.00
N CYS A 591 22.81 20.58 18.82
CA CYS A 591 23.97 21.46 18.69
C CYS A 591 23.82 22.74 19.52
N ALA A 592 22.64 23.35 19.51
CA ALA A 592 22.34 24.55 20.30
C ALA A 592 22.43 24.30 21.81
N ILE A 593 21.87 23.17 22.30
CA ILE A 593 21.92 22.77 23.70
C ILE A 593 23.37 22.51 24.12
N TYR A 594 24.12 21.75 23.31
CA TYR A 594 25.52 21.44 23.55
C TYR A 594 26.40 22.71 23.58
N ALA A 595 26.24 23.59 22.59
CA ALA A 595 26.97 24.84 22.48
C ALA A 595 26.73 25.76 23.69
N ARG A 596 25.45 25.94 24.09
CA ARG A 596 25.12 26.76 25.29
C ARG A 596 25.66 26.15 26.58
N LYS A 597 25.59 24.82 26.73
CA LYS A 597 26.11 24.14 27.93
C LYS A 597 27.63 24.27 28.08
N ASN A 598 28.36 24.23 26.98
CA ASN A 598 29.80 24.14 26.96
C ASN A 598 30.47 25.43 26.45
N SER A 599 29.74 26.56 26.38
CA SER A 599 30.24 27.83 25.76
C SER A 599 31.57 28.27 26.32
N GLN A 600 31.73 28.34 27.66
CA GLN A 600 32.98 28.69 28.31
C GLN A 600 34.13 27.72 28.00
N ALA A 601 33.84 26.40 28.02
CA ALA A 601 34.85 25.41 27.71
C ALA A 601 35.27 25.44 26.23
N ILE A 602 34.33 25.74 25.33
CA ILE A 602 34.61 25.87 23.89
C ILE A 602 35.50 27.08 23.65
N PHE A 603 35.14 28.23 24.26
CA PHE A 603 35.94 29.46 24.16
C PHE A 603 37.35 29.30 24.74
N ALA A 604 37.48 28.72 25.96
CA ALA A 604 38.76 28.46 26.59
C ALA A 604 39.64 27.50 25.74
N ARG A 605 39.08 26.47 25.17
CA ARG A 605 39.82 25.54 24.27
C ARG A 605 40.25 26.22 22.99
N HIS A 606 39.40 27.13 22.43
CA HIS A 606 39.73 27.90 21.24
C HIS A 606 40.94 28.80 21.47
N ILE A 607 40.95 29.58 22.58
CA ILE A 607 42.09 30.44 22.95
C ILE A 607 43.37 29.62 23.16
N ASN A 608 43.26 28.39 23.72
CA ASN A 608 44.37 27.50 23.90
C ASN A 608 44.80 26.74 22.60
N GLY A 609 44.27 27.10 21.43
CA GLY A 609 44.66 26.59 20.13
C GLY A 609 44.17 25.17 19.83
N TRP A 610 43.15 24.65 20.54
CA TRP A 610 42.59 23.32 20.25
C TRP A 610 41.90 23.28 18.91
N LYS A 611 42.14 22.20 18.16
CA LYS A 611 41.47 21.97 16.87
C LYS A 611 39.96 21.77 17.07
N TYR A 612 39.15 22.17 16.09
CA TYR A 612 37.70 22.03 16.09
C TYR A 612 37.21 20.63 16.45
N VAL A 613 37.75 19.59 15.81
CA VAL A 613 37.38 18.20 16.06
C VAL A 613 37.69 17.79 17.52
N SER A 614 38.85 18.19 18.04
CA SER A 614 39.24 17.90 19.44
C SER A 614 38.33 18.60 20.45
N THR A 615 37.86 19.83 20.13
CA THR A 615 36.94 20.57 20.97
C THR A 615 35.57 19.90 21.05
N HIS A 616 35.08 19.33 19.94
CA HIS A 616 33.74 18.76 19.82
C HIS A 616 33.72 17.21 19.77
N ARG A 617 34.86 16.56 20.12
CA ARG A 617 35.04 15.10 19.96
C ARG A 617 33.90 14.25 20.51
N PHE A 618 33.28 14.63 21.61
CA PHE A 618 32.21 13.86 22.25
C PHE A 618 30.93 13.87 21.41
N ILE A 619 30.45 15.06 20.99
CA ILE A 619 29.24 15.15 20.18
C ILE A 619 29.46 14.53 18.79
N LEU A 620 30.61 14.76 18.18
CA LEU A 620 30.98 14.17 16.90
C LEU A 620 31.04 12.63 16.99
N GLY A 621 31.55 12.09 18.10
CA GLY A 621 31.58 10.66 18.34
C GLY A 621 30.18 10.03 18.45
N VAL A 622 29.24 10.72 19.12
CA VAL A 622 27.84 10.29 19.19
C VAL A 622 27.19 10.31 17.81
N GLU A 623 27.43 11.38 17.03
CA GLU A 623 26.87 11.50 15.67
C GLU A 623 27.42 10.45 14.71
N VAL A 624 28.72 10.16 14.79
CA VAL A 624 29.33 9.07 14.01
C VAL A 624 28.75 7.72 14.40
N ALA A 625 28.50 7.47 15.70
CA ALA A 625 27.87 6.24 16.14
C ALA A 625 26.42 6.10 15.62
N ILE A 626 25.65 7.19 15.63
CA ILE A 626 24.29 7.22 15.06
C ILE A 626 24.34 6.98 13.55
N ALA A 627 25.21 7.67 12.83
CA ALA A 627 25.42 7.50 11.39
C ALA A 627 25.80 6.06 11.03
N PHE A 628 26.68 5.43 11.83
CA PHE A 628 27.06 4.03 11.66
C PHE A 628 25.88 3.08 11.87
N LEU A 629 25.09 3.29 12.93
CA LEU A 629 23.89 2.47 13.21
C LEU A 629 22.86 2.58 12.07
N LEU A 630 22.66 3.78 11.52
CA LEU A 630 21.77 3.97 10.37
C LEU A 630 22.29 3.27 9.11
N ALA A 631 23.57 3.46 8.80
CA ALA A 631 24.18 2.88 7.61
C ALA A 631 24.18 1.34 7.64
N THR A 632 24.26 0.74 8.84
CA THR A 632 24.31 -0.72 9.00
C THR A 632 22.94 -1.37 9.18
N ARG A 633 21.90 -0.61 9.51
CA ARG A 633 20.58 -1.17 9.84
C ARG A 633 19.96 -1.92 8.66
N VAL A 634 19.83 -1.29 7.49
CA VAL A 634 19.19 -1.92 6.32
C VAL A 634 19.97 -3.13 5.83
N PRO A 635 21.32 -3.06 5.66
CA PRO A 635 22.10 -4.25 5.35
C PRO A 635 21.97 -5.38 6.40
N PHE A 636 21.85 -5.03 7.67
CA PHE A 636 21.68 -6.00 8.73
C PHE A 636 20.28 -6.64 8.73
N GLU A 637 19.22 -5.87 8.50
CA GLU A 637 17.86 -6.38 8.35
C GLU A 637 17.74 -7.29 7.12
N ALA A 638 18.30 -6.91 5.98
CA ALA A 638 18.37 -7.74 4.78
C ALA A 638 19.13 -9.05 5.03
N TRP A 639 20.26 -8.99 5.74
CA TRP A 639 21.03 -10.19 6.10
C TRP A 639 20.24 -11.12 7.04
N LEU A 640 19.53 -10.59 8.04
CA LEU A 640 18.67 -11.37 8.94
C LEU A 640 17.55 -12.05 8.17
N GLN A 641 16.87 -11.32 7.30
CA GLN A 641 15.78 -11.82 6.47
C GLN A 641 16.26 -12.95 5.54
N ASN A 642 17.38 -12.74 4.87
CA ASN A 642 17.98 -13.76 4.01
C ASN A 642 18.39 -15.02 4.79
N LYS A 643 18.93 -14.85 5.99
CA LYS A 643 19.28 -15.98 6.86
C LYS A 643 18.06 -16.77 7.33
N ASP A 644 16.94 -16.12 7.59
CA ASP A 644 15.70 -16.79 7.95
C ASP A 644 15.08 -17.50 6.74
N LEU A 645 15.13 -16.88 5.55
CA LEU A 645 14.73 -17.52 4.29
C LEU A 645 15.60 -18.77 3.98
N GLU A 646 16.91 -18.66 4.15
CA GLU A 646 17.83 -19.82 4.00
C GLU A 646 17.49 -20.96 4.96
N ARG A 647 17.10 -20.65 6.20
CA ARG A 647 16.66 -21.68 7.18
C ARG A 647 15.35 -22.34 6.77
N ILE A 648 14.40 -21.57 6.23
CA ILE A 648 13.14 -22.10 5.71
C ILE A 648 13.43 -23.00 4.52
N ALA A 649 14.29 -22.60 3.59
CA ALA A 649 14.72 -23.43 2.48
C ALA A 649 15.40 -24.72 2.93
N ALA A 650 16.26 -24.64 3.94
CA ALA A 650 16.94 -25.80 4.52
C ALA A 650 16.00 -26.79 5.22
N SER A 651 14.79 -26.35 5.64
CA SER A 651 13.73 -27.23 6.17
C SER A 651 12.92 -27.98 5.09
N GLY A 652 13.26 -27.78 3.80
CA GLY A 652 12.56 -28.38 2.67
C GLY A 652 11.26 -27.66 2.29
N THR A 653 10.99 -26.50 2.90
CA THR A 653 9.85 -25.65 2.52
C THR A 653 10.27 -24.79 1.33
N PRO A 654 9.53 -24.78 0.22
CA PRO A 654 9.86 -23.91 -0.92
C PRO A 654 9.86 -22.44 -0.48
N LEU A 655 10.86 -21.69 -0.94
CA LEU A 655 10.93 -20.26 -0.68
C LEU A 655 9.76 -19.56 -1.39
N THR A 656 8.93 -18.92 -0.63
CA THR A 656 7.83 -18.10 -1.16
C THR A 656 8.29 -16.69 -1.53
N GLN A 657 9.52 -16.32 -1.17
CA GLN A 657 10.11 -15.01 -1.41
C GLN A 657 11.54 -15.14 -1.94
N PRO A 658 11.95 -14.30 -2.89
CA PRO A 658 13.35 -14.20 -3.28
C PRO A 658 14.19 -13.63 -2.12
N LEU A 659 15.50 -13.91 -2.17
CA LEU A 659 16.46 -13.27 -1.26
C LEU A 659 16.45 -11.75 -1.48
N VAL A 660 16.57 -10.99 -0.40
CA VAL A 660 16.60 -9.53 -0.45
C VAL A 660 17.97 -9.07 -0.94
N ASP A 661 18.04 -8.56 -2.15
CA ASP A 661 19.21 -7.93 -2.71
C ASP A 661 19.18 -6.41 -2.52
N LEU A 662 20.24 -5.89 -1.87
CA LEU A 662 20.41 -4.45 -1.73
C LEU A 662 20.94 -3.85 -3.03
N THR A 663 20.19 -2.95 -3.60
CA THR A 663 20.58 -2.25 -4.82
C THR A 663 21.53 -1.08 -4.52
N GLU A 664 22.23 -0.60 -5.54
CA GLU A 664 23.06 0.61 -5.44
C GLU A 664 22.21 1.84 -5.06
N LEU A 665 20.95 1.88 -5.48
CA LEU A 665 20.02 2.94 -5.13
C LEU A 665 19.71 2.94 -3.63
N ASP A 666 19.45 1.77 -3.03
CA ASP A 666 19.19 1.65 -1.59
C ASP A 666 20.38 2.16 -0.77
N LEU A 667 21.58 1.73 -1.14
CA LEU A 667 22.82 2.19 -0.50
C LEU A 667 23.04 3.69 -0.72
N GLY A 668 22.73 4.21 -1.92
CA GLY A 668 22.82 5.62 -2.26
C GLY A 668 21.87 6.48 -1.41
N ILE A 669 20.64 6.04 -1.19
CA ILE A 669 19.64 6.73 -0.36
C ILE A 669 20.06 6.75 1.10
N ILE A 670 20.53 5.61 1.65
CA ILE A 670 21.04 5.52 3.01
C ILE A 670 22.23 6.47 3.20
N ALA A 671 23.19 6.43 2.29
CA ALA A 671 24.34 7.31 2.31
C ALA A 671 23.95 8.79 2.20
N GLY A 672 23.00 9.11 1.35
CA GLY A 672 22.43 10.46 1.18
C GLY A 672 21.77 10.97 2.46
N LEU A 673 20.92 10.17 3.10
CA LEU A 673 20.25 10.51 4.35
C LEU A 673 21.28 10.76 5.48
N VAL A 674 22.26 9.86 5.63
CA VAL A 674 23.36 9.99 6.59
C VAL A 674 24.19 11.25 6.32
N ALA A 675 24.52 11.52 5.05
CA ALA A 675 25.28 12.70 4.66
C ALA A 675 24.55 14.01 4.96
N VAL A 676 23.27 14.09 4.66
CA VAL A 676 22.41 15.26 4.93
C VAL A 676 22.32 15.51 6.42
N GLU A 677 22.06 14.48 7.22
CA GLU A 677 21.92 14.59 8.66
C GLU A 677 23.24 14.96 9.33
N PHE A 678 24.32 14.23 9.05
CA PHE A 678 25.63 14.50 9.62
C PHE A 678 26.17 15.87 9.18
N GLY A 679 25.98 16.23 7.91
CA GLY A 679 26.35 17.53 7.35
C GLY A 679 25.63 18.69 8.02
N ALA A 680 24.32 18.55 8.30
CA ALA A 680 23.53 19.54 9.01
C ALA A 680 24.03 19.77 10.45
N VAL A 681 24.35 18.69 11.16
CA VAL A 681 24.93 18.76 12.51
C VAL A 681 26.30 19.44 12.49
N LEU A 682 27.18 19.07 11.55
CA LEU A 682 28.48 19.72 11.38
C LEU A 682 28.35 21.21 11.11
N LEU A 683 27.46 21.60 10.20
CA LEU A 683 27.19 22.99 9.86
C LEU A 683 26.66 23.77 11.07
N ALA A 684 25.64 23.24 11.75
CA ALA A 684 25.07 23.85 12.94
C ALA A 684 26.14 24.06 14.05
N LEU A 685 26.92 23.02 14.29
CA LEU A 685 27.97 23.06 15.29
C LEU A 685 29.07 24.09 14.93
N ALA A 686 29.44 24.22 13.65
CA ALA A 686 30.40 25.22 13.17
C ALA A 686 29.86 26.64 13.35
N LEU A 687 28.58 26.87 13.03
CA LEU A 687 27.91 28.16 13.21
C LEU A 687 27.86 28.58 14.70
N PHE A 688 27.50 27.64 15.59
CA PHE A 688 27.47 27.90 17.03
C PHE A 688 28.86 28.11 17.61
N HIS A 689 29.88 27.36 17.15
CA HIS A 689 31.28 27.58 17.54
C HIS A 689 31.76 28.97 17.16
N GLY A 690 31.56 29.38 15.89
CA GLY A 690 31.93 30.70 15.42
C GLY A 690 31.23 31.85 16.16
N ARG A 691 29.97 31.62 16.57
CA ARG A 691 29.21 32.58 17.37
C ARG A 691 29.81 32.74 18.80
N ILE A 692 30.09 31.61 19.48
CA ILE A 692 30.67 31.59 20.82
C ILE A 692 32.04 32.31 20.83
N VAL A 693 32.87 32.05 19.82
CA VAL A 693 34.20 32.70 19.71
C VAL A 693 34.06 34.18 19.52
N ARG A 694 33.12 34.67 18.68
CA ARG A 694 32.88 36.09 18.47
C ARG A 694 32.33 36.78 19.72
N GLU A 695 31.33 36.20 20.37
CA GLU A 695 30.73 36.77 21.60
C GLU A 695 31.76 36.79 22.73
N GLY A 696 32.59 35.74 22.91
CA GLY A 696 33.65 35.72 23.92
C GLY A 696 34.77 36.72 23.64
N ALA A 697 35.08 37.01 22.37
CA ALA A 697 36.09 38.04 22.01
C ALA A 697 35.59 39.47 22.22
N THR A 698 34.27 39.69 22.33
CA THR A 698 33.70 41.03 22.61
C THR A 698 33.48 41.30 24.10
N GLU A 699 33.56 40.28 24.95
CA GLU A 699 33.46 40.39 26.41
C GLU A 699 34.83 40.52 27.12
N VAL A 700 35.93 40.27 26.40
CA VAL A 700 37.32 40.51 26.84
C VAL A 700 37.78 41.87 26.34
#